data_d1c150d2cbefca87711c3938923b85c7
#
_entry.id   d1c150d2cbefca87711c3938923b85c7
#
_cell.length_a   1.000
_cell.length_b   1.000
_cell.length_c   1.000
_cell.angle_alpha   90.00
_cell.angle_beta   90.00
_cell.angle_gamma   90.00
#
_symmetry.space_group_name_H-M   'P 1'
#
loop_
_entity.id
_entity.type
_entity.pdbx_description
1 polymer ?
#
loop_
_entity_poly.entity_id
_entity_poly.type
_entity_poly.pdbx_seq_one_letter_code
_entity_poly.pdbx_strand_id
1 'polypeptide(L)'
;MSAAVGDWNLSWAHERSRLPPDKRVLWGKMPNGLRYAILEHPGVPDRVAMKLLVLTGSIEETDEELGIAHFIEHMAFNGTEHFKAGELASFFQLLGMELGQDVNAFTTFDHTIYGLEFWENDEALIRKGLLFLRDIADGILFEASEIDKERNVILSELRSRDGLAYRAEVASYQTFFKGLTLTKRMPIGTPQSINSLKRNKFINFHRKWYRPDLMVLVAVGDVDALKLDVLFEEYFDTIKKPSTPLPKRNIGRLKTARSVDADAFRISHVGSATIRAASVNPTRKRSESFESKRLAFNQKFGLELLQQRLGETIPFGSKGGAGFINYFGHDAAVASIEVGGKQWEEGIRALDRVIRYTYNKGFEEKDLEFHRSRKLFRAQKLNSLYPKMDPSTICESIVKSITDDTVFVGYDQNLLWETKFLNDLNKKSIHRSFKETWDIDHMAFHIAGEVNIEDGEDKIKKTIAKGRKDPVSLSKFQFQSDFEFEPTMWGKTGVVVDTKSVPEIDAHLMRFDNNVRLNFIESHLEPGVVRVNVRIGGGFFDLKKNIPGLREFALQAFLYGGTNRYEPYQISSIINSAMINFGFDLADHDAFSFRGTMGSEALEYFLGIITEYLHKPTIYRFSYESAIMGAVRYRMSSSIGIQDGYREFQSYLFEGDGRFAWGTRNDYTVVSVNDVRDWLEDPLTHGYIDVSIVGDITKEEVIENMSQTLGALKDRRLEKKNTAPNREVKIMAPAGYRQLEFTGQEHQAMVVGYWPINRYLTLQDRIALQVLSGVIERRLWERLREDLGVSYSPKAEFLSYREYPEFAAIEAKIDSSPEHAPDLAQAILEISKDIAENGLSDAEVAGAIGPIKIKTRQAFRSNEFLLDFVLKRAQEKPETIEDAIAVKNDIVATVTAEIVNAFAKELLHTDNARAAAITPKPYIGLFQTDTDLP
;
A
#
# COMPACT_ATOMS: atom_id res chain seq x y z
N MET A 1 -6.53 -38.36 -18.30
CA MET A 1 -6.64 -38.63 -16.86
C MET A 1 -6.28 -37.33 -16.15
N SER A 2 -7.24 -36.69 -15.55
CA SER A 2 -7.00 -35.46 -14.79
C SER A 2 -6.24 -35.83 -13.52
N ALA A 3 -4.99 -35.39 -13.41
CA ALA A 3 -4.27 -35.44 -12.15
C ALA A 3 -5.12 -34.76 -11.08
N ALA A 4 -5.34 -35.40 -9.96
CA ALA A 4 -6.16 -34.86 -8.88
C ALA A 4 -5.53 -33.53 -8.40
N VAL A 5 -6.21 -32.46 -8.67
CA VAL A 5 -5.94 -31.16 -8.07
C VAL A 5 -6.27 -31.32 -6.59
N GLY A 6 -5.23 -31.46 -5.74
CA GLY A 6 -5.44 -31.73 -4.31
C GLY A 6 -4.31 -32.50 -3.63
N ASP A 7 -3.32 -32.95 -4.37
CA ASP A 7 -2.15 -33.60 -3.78
C ASP A 7 -1.13 -32.57 -3.31
N TRP A 8 -0.60 -32.78 -2.10
CA TRP A 8 0.43 -31.95 -1.49
C TRP A 8 1.78 -32.13 -2.20
N ASN A 9 2.41 -31.04 -2.60
CA ASN A 9 3.78 -31.07 -3.09
C ASN A 9 4.75 -30.89 -1.91
N LEU A 10 5.28 -32.00 -1.40
CA LEU A 10 6.20 -32.05 -0.25
C LEU A 10 7.68 -32.02 -0.64
N SER A 11 7.98 -31.94 -1.93
CA SER A 11 9.32 -31.73 -2.47
C SER A 11 9.45 -30.30 -2.98
N TRP A 12 10.67 -29.81 -3.07
CA TRP A 12 10.94 -28.54 -3.70
C TRP A 12 10.54 -28.55 -5.19
N ALA A 13 10.07 -27.41 -5.71
CA ALA A 13 9.70 -27.32 -7.13
C ALA A 13 10.88 -27.64 -8.05
N HIS A 14 12.10 -27.25 -7.69
CA HIS A 14 13.31 -27.55 -8.48
C HIS A 14 13.67 -29.02 -8.51
N GLU A 15 13.29 -29.84 -7.53
CA GLU A 15 13.49 -31.31 -7.55
C GLU A 15 12.62 -32.01 -8.60
N ARG A 16 11.53 -31.36 -9.03
CA ARG A 16 10.57 -31.84 -10.02
C ARG A 16 10.66 -31.12 -11.37
N SER A 17 11.61 -30.19 -11.49
CA SER A 17 11.81 -29.30 -12.62
C SER A 17 13.20 -29.51 -13.22
N ARG A 18 13.35 -29.09 -14.48
CA ARG A 18 14.67 -28.99 -15.13
C ARG A 18 15.29 -27.59 -14.96
N LEU A 19 14.58 -26.68 -14.32
CA LEU A 19 15.07 -25.33 -14.06
C LEU A 19 16.00 -25.36 -12.84
N PRO A 20 17.18 -24.73 -12.92
CA PRO A 20 18.05 -24.62 -11.77
C PRO A 20 17.46 -23.60 -10.77
N PRO A 21 17.47 -23.91 -9.47
CA PRO A 21 17.16 -22.92 -8.44
C PRO A 21 18.29 -21.92 -8.31
N ASP A 22 18.05 -20.83 -7.57
CA ASP A 22 19.13 -19.93 -7.15
C ASP A 22 20.14 -20.70 -6.29
N LYS A 23 21.39 -20.72 -6.74
CA LYS A 23 22.49 -21.47 -6.11
C LYS A 23 22.94 -20.86 -4.78
N ARG A 24 22.57 -19.62 -4.50
CA ARG A 24 22.91 -18.92 -3.25
C ARG A 24 22.02 -19.36 -2.09
N VAL A 25 20.84 -19.91 -2.40
CA VAL A 25 19.91 -20.39 -1.38
C VAL A 25 20.33 -21.77 -0.91
N LEU A 26 20.51 -21.92 0.40
CA LEU A 26 20.64 -23.21 1.05
C LEU A 26 19.26 -23.83 1.21
N TRP A 27 18.95 -24.86 0.42
CA TRP A 27 17.70 -25.59 0.46
C TRP A 27 17.85 -26.83 1.33
N GLY A 28 17.10 -26.96 2.39
CA GLY A 28 17.17 -28.09 3.32
C GLY A 28 15.83 -28.76 3.59
N LYS A 29 15.91 -29.94 4.18
CA LYS A 29 14.77 -30.72 4.66
C LYS A 29 15.17 -31.56 5.85
N MET A 30 14.49 -31.38 6.96
CA MET A 30 14.73 -32.10 8.21
C MET A 30 14.15 -33.54 8.17
N PRO A 31 14.61 -34.46 9.04
CA PRO A 31 14.09 -35.82 9.14
C PRO A 31 12.58 -35.88 9.41
N ASN A 32 12.03 -34.94 10.19
CA ASN A 32 10.60 -34.82 10.46
C ASN A 32 9.76 -34.33 9.27
N GLY A 33 10.41 -33.89 8.18
CA GLY A 33 9.79 -33.44 6.94
C GLY A 33 9.66 -31.94 6.78
N LEU A 34 10.01 -31.14 7.79
CA LEU A 34 10.06 -29.68 7.69
C LEU A 34 11.12 -29.26 6.65
N ARG A 35 10.76 -28.33 5.78
CA ARG A 35 11.66 -27.79 4.76
C ARG A 35 12.14 -26.40 5.18
N TYR A 36 13.32 -26.01 4.72
CA TYR A 36 13.81 -24.66 4.97
C TYR A 36 14.64 -24.13 3.80
N ALA A 37 14.67 -22.81 3.69
CA ALA A 37 15.46 -22.08 2.72
C ALA A 37 16.19 -20.92 3.41
N ILE A 38 17.52 -20.86 3.28
CA ILE A 38 18.33 -19.79 3.88
C ILE A 38 19.12 -19.11 2.78
N LEU A 39 19.08 -17.76 2.76
CA LEU A 39 19.83 -16.96 1.81
C LEU A 39 20.65 -15.90 2.54
N GLU A 40 21.98 -16.01 2.46
CA GLU A 40 22.86 -14.95 2.91
C GLU A 40 22.71 -13.72 2.02
N HIS A 41 22.40 -12.58 2.64
CA HIS A 41 22.21 -11.32 1.93
C HIS A 41 22.77 -10.14 2.75
N PRO A 42 24.12 -9.98 2.80
CA PRO A 42 24.77 -8.97 3.65
C PRO A 42 24.71 -7.56 3.05
N GLY A 43 24.08 -7.38 1.90
CA GLY A 43 23.96 -6.08 1.22
C GLY A 43 23.17 -5.02 1.98
N VAL A 44 22.34 -5.46 2.92
CA VAL A 44 21.70 -4.61 3.95
C VAL A 44 22.19 -5.10 5.31
N PRO A 45 23.23 -4.47 5.87
CA PRO A 45 23.87 -4.94 7.10
C PRO A 45 22.87 -5.00 8.28
N ASP A 46 23.08 -5.98 9.15
CA ASP A 46 22.31 -6.23 10.37
C ASP A 46 20.84 -6.63 10.15
N ARG A 47 20.32 -6.59 8.94
CA ARG A 47 18.92 -6.93 8.63
C ARG A 47 18.73 -8.43 8.44
N VAL A 48 17.72 -9.00 9.12
CA VAL A 48 17.32 -10.40 8.95
C VAL A 48 15.80 -10.52 8.88
N ALA A 49 15.30 -11.18 7.86
CA ALA A 49 13.89 -11.54 7.74
C ALA A 49 13.72 -13.05 7.87
N MET A 50 12.83 -13.49 8.75
CA MET A 50 12.48 -14.90 8.94
C MET A 50 10.98 -15.11 8.81
N LYS A 51 10.56 -16.18 8.12
CA LYS A 51 9.14 -16.54 7.97
C LYS A 51 8.93 -18.03 8.21
N LEU A 52 7.93 -18.35 9.03
CA LEU A 52 7.36 -19.69 9.10
C LEU A 52 6.10 -19.73 8.22
N LEU A 53 6.16 -20.49 7.16
CA LEU A 53 5.04 -20.75 6.26
C LEU A 53 4.39 -22.08 6.66
N VAL A 54 3.10 -22.05 6.94
CA VAL A 54 2.27 -23.25 7.11
C VAL A 54 1.38 -23.38 5.88
N LEU A 55 1.49 -24.46 5.14
CA LEU A 55 0.74 -24.70 3.89
C LEU A 55 -0.71 -25.10 4.17
N THR A 56 -1.38 -24.33 5.01
CA THR A 56 -2.76 -24.52 5.46
C THR A 56 -3.42 -23.18 5.64
N GLY A 57 -4.61 -23.03 5.10
CA GLY A 57 -5.41 -21.83 5.20
C GLY A 57 -6.89 -22.15 5.35
N SER A 58 -7.75 -21.23 4.94
CA SER A 58 -9.20 -21.38 5.15
C SER A 58 -9.86 -22.47 4.28
N ILE A 59 -9.21 -22.93 3.21
CA ILE A 59 -9.78 -23.99 2.36
C ILE A 59 -9.81 -25.36 3.08
N GLU A 60 -8.98 -25.55 4.09
CA GLU A 60 -8.90 -26.75 4.91
C GLU A 60 -9.98 -26.81 5.98
N GLU A 61 -10.72 -25.74 6.18
CA GLU A 61 -11.82 -25.65 7.15
C GLU A 61 -13.03 -26.49 6.72
N THR A 62 -13.76 -26.98 7.67
CA THR A 62 -15.11 -27.53 7.46
C THR A 62 -16.17 -26.40 7.58
N ASP A 63 -17.43 -26.70 7.25
CA ASP A 63 -18.51 -25.72 7.39
C ASP A 63 -18.75 -25.28 8.85
N GLU A 64 -18.28 -26.10 9.82
CA GLU A 64 -18.35 -25.80 11.26
C GLU A 64 -17.08 -25.10 11.79
N GLU A 65 -16.08 -24.88 10.96
CA GLU A 65 -14.75 -24.34 11.32
C GLU A 65 -14.42 -23.05 10.58
N LEU A 66 -15.40 -22.41 9.94
CA LEU A 66 -15.15 -21.19 9.15
C LEU A 66 -14.45 -20.10 9.98
N GLY A 67 -13.30 -19.67 9.51
CA GLY A 67 -12.47 -18.65 10.16
C GLY A 67 -11.48 -19.20 11.18
N ILE A 68 -11.43 -20.53 11.44
CA ILE A 68 -10.54 -21.10 12.47
C ILE A 68 -9.07 -20.96 12.10
N ALA A 69 -8.71 -21.02 10.82
CA ALA A 69 -7.32 -20.86 10.37
C ALA A 69 -6.79 -19.46 10.73
N HIS A 70 -7.55 -18.43 10.43
CA HIS A 70 -7.24 -17.04 10.77
C HIS A 70 -7.28 -16.83 12.29
N PHE A 71 -8.23 -17.43 12.98
CA PHE A 71 -8.30 -17.33 14.43
C PHE A 71 -7.07 -17.96 15.12
N ILE A 72 -6.54 -19.08 14.61
CA ILE A 72 -5.30 -19.69 15.11
C ILE A 72 -4.11 -18.77 14.88
N GLU A 73 -4.08 -18.05 13.77
CA GLU A 73 -3.08 -17.02 13.52
C GLU A 73 -3.02 -15.99 14.65
N HIS A 74 -4.18 -15.47 15.08
CA HIS A 74 -4.29 -14.56 16.23
C HIS A 74 -3.87 -15.23 17.53
N MET A 75 -4.30 -16.47 17.75
CA MET A 75 -3.95 -17.21 18.97
C MET A 75 -2.46 -17.49 19.13
N ALA A 76 -1.68 -17.44 18.04
CA ALA A 76 -0.22 -17.55 18.09
C ALA A 76 0.44 -16.43 18.91
N PHE A 77 -0.23 -15.29 19.05
CA PHE A 77 0.23 -14.14 19.84
C PHE A 77 -0.41 -14.07 21.25
N ASN A 78 -1.35 -14.97 21.54
CA ASN A 78 -2.15 -14.96 22.78
C ASN A 78 -1.80 -16.11 23.74
N GLY A 79 -0.51 -16.44 23.82
CA GLY A 79 0.03 -17.40 24.77
C GLY A 79 0.55 -18.68 24.13
N THR A 80 1.83 -18.93 24.34
CA THR A 80 2.53 -20.12 23.90
C THR A 80 3.27 -20.77 25.10
N GLU A 81 3.93 -21.88 24.86
CA GLU A 81 4.67 -22.61 25.91
C GLU A 81 5.72 -21.75 26.62
N HIS A 82 6.41 -20.87 25.88
CA HIS A 82 7.49 -20.05 26.40
C HIS A 82 7.15 -18.56 26.56
N PHE A 83 6.05 -18.09 25.96
CA PHE A 83 5.63 -16.69 25.98
C PHE A 83 4.18 -16.59 26.46
N LYS A 84 3.95 -15.93 27.59
CA LYS A 84 2.58 -15.73 28.09
C LYS A 84 1.83 -14.69 27.24
N ALA A 85 0.50 -14.77 27.29
CA ALA A 85 -0.36 -13.73 26.73
C ALA A 85 0.03 -12.34 27.30
N GLY A 86 0.14 -11.33 26.43
CA GLY A 86 0.53 -9.97 26.80
C GLY A 86 2.05 -9.72 26.96
N GLU A 87 2.86 -10.74 27.25
CA GLU A 87 4.31 -10.58 27.37
C GLU A 87 4.99 -10.42 26.01
N LEU A 88 4.46 -11.03 24.96
CA LEU A 88 5.05 -11.08 23.64
C LEU A 88 5.16 -9.69 22.98
N ALA A 89 4.11 -8.89 23.09
CA ALA A 89 4.11 -7.53 22.56
C ALA A 89 5.18 -6.66 23.20
N SER A 90 5.25 -6.70 24.53
CA SER A 90 6.28 -5.99 25.31
C SER A 90 7.68 -6.49 24.99
N PHE A 91 7.83 -7.79 24.77
CA PHE A 91 9.10 -8.40 24.40
C PHE A 91 9.60 -7.88 23.05
N PHE A 92 8.77 -7.91 21.99
CA PHE A 92 9.18 -7.41 20.67
C PHE A 92 9.41 -5.91 20.66
N GLN A 93 8.61 -5.13 21.39
CA GLN A 93 8.84 -3.69 21.52
C GLN A 93 10.17 -3.35 22.20
N LEU A 94 10.58 -4.10 23.25
CA LEU A 94 11.90 -3.93 23.87
C LEU A 94 13.05 -4.20 22.91
N LEU A 95 12.83 -5.02 21.88
CA LEU A 95 13.75 -5.30 20.79
C LEU A 95 13.66 -4.31 19.63
N GLY A 96 12.85 -3.26 19.77
CA GLY A 96 12.61 -2.26 18.72
C GLY A 96 11.77 -2.74 17.55
N MET A 97 11.06 -3.86 17.69
CA MET A 97 10.18 -4.42 16.69
C MET A 97 8.75 -3.97 16.94
N GLU A 98 8.06 -3.54 15.88
CA GLU A 98 6.66 -3.13 15.94
C GLU A 98 5.74 -4.27 15.51
N LEU A 99 4.72 -4.56 16.34
CA LEU A 99 3.65 -5.49 15.97
C LEU A 99 2.84 -4.94 14.79
N GLY A 100 2.56 -5.82 13.83
CA GLY A 100 1.87 -5.48 12.59
C GLY A 100 2.79 -4.93 11.48
N GLN A 101 4.04 -4.59 11.80
CA GLN A 101 5.04 -4.15 10.84
C GLN A 101 6.23 -5.12 10.79
N ASP A 102 7.01 -5.22 11.88
CA ASP A 102 8.20 -6.09 11.96
C ASP A 102 7.86 -7.51 12.43
N VAL A 103 6.77 -7.64 13.20
CA VAL A 103 6.18 -8.91 13.63
C VAL A 103 4.77 -8.97 13.08
N ASN A 104 4.56 -9.80 12.08
CA ASN A 104 3.28 -9.86 11.38
C ASN A 104 2.91 -11.29 11.00
N ALA A 105 1.61 -11.53 10.83
CA ALA A 105 1.10 -12.78 10.30
C ALA A 105 -0.08 -12.52 9.36
N PHE A 106 -0.40 -13.45 8.52
CA PHE A 106 -1.61 -13.41 7.71
C PHE A 106 -2.02 -14.79 7.22
N THR A 107 -3.32 -14.98 7.09
CA THR A 107 -3.94 -16.20 6.59
C THR A 107 -4.60 -15.95 5.23
N THR A 108 -4.32 -16.83 4.29
CA THR A 108 -4.96 -16.88 2.98
C THR A 108 -5.87 -18.10 2.86
N PHE A 109 -6.33 -18.37 1.65
CA PHE A 109 -7.10 -19.59 1.38
C PHE A 109 -6.27 -20.86 1.58
N ASP A 110 -4.98 -20.88 1.30
CA ASP A 110 -4.15 -22.07 1.20
C ASP A 110 -2.90 -22.10 2.08
N HIS A 111 -2.62 -21.00 2.75
CA HIS A 111 -1.46 -20.92 3.66
C HIS A 111 -1.63 -19.86 4.74
N THR A 112 -0.87 -20.01 5.82
CA THR A 112 -0.70 -19.05 6.89
C THR A 112 0.80 -18.75 7.02
N ILE A 113 1.17 -17.48 7.17
CA ILE A 113 2.56 -17.04 7.29
C ILE A 113 2.72 -16.27 8.60
N TYR A 114 3.81 -16.55 9.31
CA TYR A 114 4.26 -15.81 10.48
C TYR A 114 5.63 -15.23 10.16
N GLY A 115 5.79 -13.92 10.25
CA GLY A 115 6.99 -13.18 9.87
C GLY A 115 7.62 -12.43 11.02
N LEU A 116 8.96 -12.43 11.05
CA LEU A 116 9.80 -11.66 11.96
C LEU A 116 10.84 -10.91 11.13
N GLU A 117 10.99 -9.61 11.38
CA GLU A 117 12.00 -8.77 10.76
C GLU A 117 12.89 -8.14 11.82
N PHE A 118 14.16 -8.56 11.86
CA PHE A 118 15.14 -8.05 12.81
C PHE A 118 15.94 -6.92 12.19
N TRP A 119 16.12 -5.87 12.98
CA TRP A 119 16.93 -4.71 12.66
C TRP A 119 18.39 -4.83 13.10
N GLU A 120 18.69 -5.86 13.89
CA GLU A 120 20.01 -6.20 14.37
C GLU A 120 20.26 -7.70 14.18
N ASN A 121 21.46 -8.06 13.67
CA ASN A 121 21.91 -9.44 13.52
C ASN A 121 22.55 -9.93 14.85
N ASP A 122 21.73 -10.01 15.89
CA ASP A 122 22.14 -10.53 17.18
C ASP A 122 21.69 -11.98 17.35
N GLU A 123 22.60 -12.89 17.67
CA GLU A 123 22.29 -14.33 17.82
C GLU A 123 21.25 -14.60 18.92
N ALA A 124 21.27 -13.85 20.02
CA ALA A 124 20.31 -14.04 21.10
C ALA A 124 18.89 -13.62 20.66
N LEU A 125 18.77 -12.57 19.83
CA LEU A 125 17.51 -12.17 19.22
C LEU A 125 17.00 -13.22 18.22
N ILE A 126 17.87 -13.71 17.35
CA ILE A 126 17.55 -14.75 16.37
C ILE A 126 17.06 -16.02 17.10
N ARG A 127 17.76 -16.46 18.15
CA ARG A 127 17.36 -17.63 18.96
C ARG A 127 15.98 -17.45 19.61
N LYS A 128 15.66 -16.27 20.11
CA LYS A 128 14.34 -15.98 20.69
C LYS A 128 13.24 -15.96 19.62
N GLY A 129 13.52 -15.39 18.44
CA GLY A 129 12.59 -15.44 17.31
C GLY A 129 12.34 -16.87 16.84
N LEU A 130 13.38 -17.70 16.76
CA LEU A 130 13.23 -19.12 16.42
C LEU A 130 12.41 -19.87 17.46
N LEU A 131 12.62 -19.59 18.77
CA LEU A 131 11.80 -20.16 19.83
C LEU A 131 10.33 -19.78 19.67
N PHE A 132 10.04 -18.53 19.33
CA PHE A 132 8.67 -18.09 19.08
C PHE A 132 8.05 -18.78 17.86
N LEU A 133 8.77 -18.85 16.72
CA LEU A 133 8.29 -19.57 15.53
C LEU A 133 8.10 -21.08 15.81
N ARG A 134 8.95 -21.65 16.64
CA ARG A 134 8.81 -23.04 17.08
C ARG A 134 7.57 -23.23 17.95
N ASP A 135 7.28 -22.31 18.83
CA ASP A 135 6.07 -22.37 19.67
C ASP A 135 4.81 -22.22 18.84
N ILE A 136 4.82 -21.42 17.78
CA ILE A 136 3.71 -21.37 16.82
C ILE A 136 3.49 -22.74 16.18
N ALA A 137 4.56 -23.44 15.86
CA ALA A 137 4.46 -24.74 15.19
C ALA A 137 3.86 -25.84 16.08
N ASP A 138 4.15 -25.84 17.41
CA ASP A 138 3.75 -26.95 18.30
C ASP A 138 3.42 -26.54 19.74
N GLY A 139 3.49 -25.25 20.10
CA GLY A 139 3.41 -24.80 21.50
C GLY A 139 2.28 -23.79 21.81
N ILE A 140 1.29 -23.57 20.94
CA ILE A 140 0.16 -22.67 21.23
C ILE A 140 -0.74 -23.27 22.31
N LEU A 141 -1.05 -22.52 23.37
CA LEU A 141 -1.78 -23.02 24.54
C LEU A 141 -3.30 -23.09 24.34
N PHE A 142 -3.86 -22.25 23.51
CA PHE A 142 -5.30 -22.15 23.27
C PHE A 142 -6.10 -22.02 24.58
N GLU A 143 -5.71 -21.11 25.46
CA GLU A 143 -6.44 -20.89 26.72
C GLU A 143 -7.85 -20.38 26.42
N ALA A 144 -8.85 -20.93 27.15
CA ALA A 144 -10.27 -20.62 26.87
C ALA A 144 -10.59 -19.13 27.08
N SER A 145 -9.98 -18.52 28.12
CA SER A 145 -10.12 -17.08 28.38
C SER A 145 -9.58 -16.22 27.25
N GLU A 146 -8.42 -16.58 26.68
CA GLU A 146 -7.80 -15.84 25.59
C GLU A 146 -8.58 -16.04 24.27
N ILE A 147 -9.09 -17.23 23.98
CA ILE A 147 -10.01 -17.47 22.86
C ILE A 147 -11.25 -16.57 22.96
N ASP A 148 -11.84 -16.46 24.15
CA ASP A 148 -13.06 -15.67 24.32
C ASP A 148 -12.79 -14.15 24.18
N LYS A 149 -11.64 -13.66 24.63
CA LYS A 149 -11.20 -12.28 24.39
C LYS A 149 -10.95 -12.03 22.91
N GLU A 150 -10.13 -12.86 22.27
CA GLU A 150 -9.72 -12.68 20.86
C GLU A 150 -10.88 -12.84 19.88
N ARG A 151 -11.92 -13.56 20.24
CA ARG A 151 -13.19 -13.65 19.48
C ARG A 151 -13.75 -12.27 19.16
N ASN A 152 -13.79 -11.39 20.16
CA ASN A 152 -14.30 -10.03 19.98
C ASN A 152 -13.38 -9.18 19.09
N VAL A 153 -12.07 -9.40 19.16
CA VAL A 153 -11.09 -8.75 18.30
C VAL A 153 -11.31 -9.14 16.85
N ILE A 154 -11.44 -10.43 16.55
CA ILE A 154 -11.73 -10.92 15.19
C ILE A 154 -13.07 -10.42 14.66
N LEU A 155 -14.11 -10.40 15.50
CA LEU A 155 -15.40 -9.82 15.12
C LEU A 155 -15.30 -8.32 14.85
N SER A 156 -14.43 -7.61 15.56
CA SER A 156 -14.13 -6.20 15.27
C SER A 156 -13.41 -6.03 13.94
N GLU A 157 -12.41 -6.87 13.67
CA GLU A 157 -11.72 -6.89 12.39
C GLU A 157 -12.65 -7.21 11.22
N LEU A 158 -13.52 -8.22 11.39
CA LEU A 158 -14.54 -8.54 10.38
C LEU A 158 -15.43 -7.33 10.10
N ARG A 159 -15.85 -6.59 11.11
CA ARG A 159 -16.64 -5.35 10.93
C ARG A 159 -15.86 -4.29 10.18
N SER A 160 -14.59 -4.08 10.51
CA SER A 160 -13.75 -3.07 9.84
C SER A 160 -13.50 -3.41 8.37
N ARG A 161 -13.33 -4.69 8.06
CA ARG A 161 -13.13 -5.18 6.68
C ARG A 161 -14.41 -5.27 5.86
N ASP A 162 -15.58 -5.44 6.49
CA ASP A 162 -16.88 -5.65 5.81
C ASP A 162 -17.41 -4.38 5.14
N GLY A 163 -16.56 -3.75 4.31
CA GLY A 163 -16.92 -2.61 3.48
C GLY A 163 -17.52 -3.03 2.13
N LEU A 164 -18.11 -2.05 1.42
CA LEU A 164 -18.69 -2.29 0.10
C LEU A 164 -17.71 -2.89 -0.91
N ALA A 165 -16.44 -2.48 -0.85
CA ALA A 165 -15.39 -3.02 -1.70
C ALA A 165 -15.14 -4.52 -1.44
N TYR A 166 -15.06 -4.93 -0.17
CA TYR A 166 -14.90 -6.31 0.23
C TYR A 166 -16.09 -7.19 -0.20
N ARG A 167 -17.31 -6.72 0.02
CA ARG A 167 -18.53 -7.44 -0.42
C ARG A 167 -18.58 -7.60 -1.93
N ALA A 168 -18.21 -6.55 -2.70
CA ALA A 168 -18.12 -6.61 -4.15
C ALA A 168 -17.04 -7.61 -4.62
N GLU A 169 -15.93 -7.69 -3.89
CA GLU A 169 -14.87 -8.66 -4.17
C GLU A 169 -15.34 -10.10 -3.92
N VAL A 170 -15.95 -10.38 -2.77
CA VAL A 170 -16.54 -11.69 -2.44
C VAL A 170 -17.58 -12.10 -3.49
N ALA A 171 -18.48 -11.21 -3.89
CA ALA A 171 -19.43 -11.46 -4.97
C ALA A 171 -18.75 -11.80 -6.30
N SER A 172 -17.64 -11.12 -6.63
CA SER A 172 -16.86 -11.44 -7.83
C SER A 172 -16.26 -12.83 -7.79
N TYR A 173 -15.75 -13.29 -6.63
CA TYR A 173 -15.25 -14.67 -6.47
C TYR A 173 -16.36 -15.71 -6.63
N GLN A 174 -17.54 -15.44 -6.07
CA GLN A 174 -18.71 -16.32 -6.24
C GLN A 174 -19.12 -16.46 -7.72
N THR A 175 -18.96 -15.37 -8.51
CA THR A 175 -19.23 -15.36 -9.93
C THR A 175 -18.16 -16.13 -10.72
N PHE A 176 -16.87 -15.82 -10.50
CA PHE A 176 -15.79 -16.32 -11.32
C PHE A 176 -15.38 -17.76 -10.98
N PHE A 177 -15.39 -18.10 -9.70
CA PHE A 177 -14.94 -19.40 -9.19
C PHE A 177 -16.08 -20.31 -8.74
N LYS A 178 -17.24 -20.16 -9.34
CA LYS A 178 -18.46 -20.90 -9.00
C LYS A 178 -18.21 -22.41 -8.91
N GLY A 179 -18.50 -22.97 -7.74
CA GLY A 179 -18.33 -24.40 -7.43
C GLY A 179 -16.99 -24.78 -6.83
N LEU A 180 -16.01 -23.88 -6.77
CA LEU A 180 -14.80 -24.07 -5.98
C LEU A 180 -15.11 -23.80 -4.50
N THR A 181 -14.42 -24.53 -3.64
CA THR A 181 -14.59 -24.43 -2.17
C THR A 181 -14.24 -23.04 -1.64
N LEU A 182 -13.27 -22.35 -2.27
CA LEU A 182 -12.83 -20.99 -1.86
C LEU A 182 -13.99 -19.98 -1.79
N THR A 183 -15.04 -20.13 -2.62
CA THR A 183 -16.18 -19.22 -2.63
C THR A 183 -17.02 -19.26 -1.32
N LYS A 184 -16.75 -20.25 -0.46
CA LYS A 184 -17.41 -20.46 0.84
C LYS A 184 -16.41 -20.43 2.01
N ARG A 185 -15.17 -20.05 1.77
CA ARG A 185 -14.06 -20.15 2.73
C ARG A 185 -13.28 -18.85 2.83
N MET A 186 -14.02 -17.73 2.98
CA MET A 186 -13.32 -16.45 3.24
C MET A 186 -12.51 -16.58 4.55
N PRO A 187 -11.21 -16.21 4.55
CA PRO A 187 -10.32 -16.50 5.69
C PRO A 187 -10.82 -15.97 7.03
N ILE A 188 -11.47 -14.82 7.04
CA ILE A 188 -11.96 -14.21 8.29
C ILE A 188 -13.19 -14.93 8.88
N GLY A 189 -13.83 -15.84 8.15
CA GLY A 189 -14.99 -16.58 8.59
C GLY A 189 -16.30 -15.78 8.60
N THR A 190 -17.24 -16.18 9.46
CA THR A 190 -18.55 -15.54 9.64
C THR A 190 -18.82 -15.25 11.12
N PRO A 191 -19.66 -14.25 11.48
CA PRO A 191 -20.00 -14.00 12.89
C PRO A 191 -20.54 -15.23 13.61
N GLN A 192 -21.36 -16.04 12.93
CA GLN A 192 -21.92 -17.26 13.53
C GLN A 192 -20.84 -18.30 13.81
N SER A 193 -19.95 -18.56 12.83
CA SER A 193 -18.90 -19.55 13.01
C SER A 193 -17.93 -19.11 14.11
N ILE A 194 -17.43 -17.87 14.05
CA ILE A 194 -16.49 -17.32 15.03
C ILE A 194 -17.07 -17.44 16.46
N ASN A 195 -18.35 -17.11 16.67
CA ASN A 195 -19.00 -17.22 17.96
C ASN A 195 -19.20 -18.69 18.43
N SER A 196 -19.25 -19.63 17.51
CA SER A 196 -19.48 -21.06 17.84
C SER A 196 -18.22 -21.86 18.10
N LEU A 197 -17.04 -21.38 17.66
CA LEU A 197 -15.76 -22.07 17.81
C LEU A 197 -15.41 -22.29 19.28
N LYS A 198 -15.12 -23.55 19.66
CA LYS A 198 -14.72 -23.95 21.02
C LYS A 198 -13.27 -24.43 21.01
N ARG A 199 -12.60 -24.33 22.17
CA ARG A 199 -11.19 -24.68 22.38
C ARG A 199 -10.75 -26.00 21.74
N ASN A 200 -11.57 -27.05 21.81
CA ASN A 200 -11.23 -28.35 21.23
C ASN A 200 -11.14 -28.31 19.69
N LYS A 201 -11.87 -27.42 19.00
CA LYS A 201 -11.76 -27.25 17.55
C LYS A 201 -10.38 -26.67 17.18
N PHE A 202 -9.90 -25.66 17.92
CA PHE A 202 -8.56 -25.08 17.72
C PHE A 202 -7.45 -26.13 17.89
N ILE A 203 -7.47 -26.85 19.00
CA ILE A 203 -6.49 -27.91 19.27
C ILE A 203 -6.52 -28.98 18.18
N ASN A 204 -7.72 -29.40 17.73
CA ASN A 204 -7.86 -30.44 16.71
C ASN A 204 -7.40 -29.94 15.33
N PHE A 205 -7.74 -28.69 14.96
CA PHE A 205 -7.29 -28.08 13.69
C PHE A 205 -5.77 -27.92 13.68
N HIS A 206 -5.20 -27.34 14.74
CA HIS A 206 -3.77 -27.15 14.88
C HIS A 206 -3.01 -28.47 14.77
N ARG A 207 -3.35 -29.49 15.57
CA ARG A 207 -2.73 -30.82 15.51
C ARG A 207 -2.82 -31.50 14.16
N LYS A 208 -3.90 -31.22 13.41
CA LYS A 208 -4.13 -31.82 12.10
C LYS A 208 -3.31 -31.15 11.00
N TRP A 209 -3.14 -29.84 11.09
CA TRP A 209 -2.64 -29.03 9.97
C TRP A 209 -1.28 -28.38 10.25
N TYR A 210 -0.94 -28.06 11.50
CA TYR A 210 0.37 -27.54 11.90
C TYR A 210 1.33 -28.72 12.15
N ARG A 211 1.84 -29.24 11.05
CA ARG A 211 2.68 -30.43 11.04
C ARG A 211 3.94 -30.15 10.21
N PRO A 212 5.11 -30.67 10.64
CA PRO A 212 6.41 -30.34 10.01
C PRO A 212 6.43 -30.54 8.50
N ASP A 213 5.78 -31.59 7.98
CA ASP A 213 5.76 -31.88 6.54
C ASP A 213 4.88 -30.90 5.71
N LEU A 214 4.09 -30.01 6.38
CA LEU A 214 3.37 -28.89 5.77
C LEU A 214 4.00 -27.53 6.11
N MET A 215 5.18 -27.50 6.77
CA MET A 215 5.84 -26.28 7.18
C MET A 215 7.10 -26.00 6.37
N VAL A 216 7.39 -24.74 6.19
CA VAL A 216 8.64 -24.26 5.57
C VAL A 216 9.15 -23.05 6.36
N LEU A 217 10.42 -23.10 6.75
CA LEU A 217 11.14 -21.94 7.29
C LEU A 217 11.88 -21.25 6.16
N VAL A 218 11.81 -19.93 6.11
CA VAL A 218 12.57 -19.11 5.16
C VAL A 218 13.29 -18.03 5.94
N ALA A 219 14.60 -17.90 5.72
CA ALA A 219 15.39 -16.81 6.27
C ALA A 219 16.26 -16.16 5.21
N VAL A 220 16.30 -14.84 5.22
CA VAL A 220 17.10 -14.03 4.31
C VAL A 220 17.72 -12.88 5.10
N GLY A 221 18.99 -12.60 4.89
CA GLY A 221 19.60 -11.43 5.52
C GLY A 221 21.09 -11.55 5.75
N ASP A 222 21.60 -10.66 6.58
CA ASP A 222 23.00 -10.64 7.02
C ASP A 222 23.23 -11.72 8.07
N VAL A 223 23.25 -12.96 7.65
CA VAL A 223 23.38 -14.16 8.48
C VAL A 223 24.44 -15.09 7.91
N ASP A 224 25.02 -15.93 8.76
CA ASP A 224 25.79 -17.10 8.36
C ASP A 224 24.81 -18.28 8.15
N ALA A 225 24.64 -18.71 6.91
CA ALA A 225 23.66 -19.73 6.56
C ALA A 225 23.95 -21.08 7.25
N LEU A 226 25.20 -21.45 7.45
CA LEU A 226 25.56 -22.73 8.10
C LEU A 226 25.28 -22.70 9.60
N LYS A 227 25.48 -21.56 10.26
CA LYS A 227 25.09 -21.41 11.66
C LYS A 227 23.59 -21.43 11.84
N LEU A 228 22.86 -20.75 10.93
CA LEU A 228 21.41 -20.70 11.01
C LEU A 228 20.78 -22.07 10.70
N ASP A 229 21.40 -22.86 9.81
CA ASP A 229 21.03 -24.25 9.54
C ASP A 229 21.06 -25.10 10.82
N VAL A 230 22.15 -25.02 11.58
CA VAL A 230 22.28 -25.71 12.88
C VAL A 230 21.20 -25.23 13.88
N LEU A 231 20.94 -23.93 13.93
CA LEU A 231 19.89 -23.40 14.80
C LEU A 231 18.49 -23.89 14.38
N PHE A 232 18.21 -23.97 13.08
CA PHE A 232 16.94 -24.51 12.61
C PHE A 232 16.75 -25.96 13.03
N GLU A 233 17.79 -26.80 12.93
CA GLU A 233 17.74 -28.17 13.40
C GLU A 233 17.55 -28.21 14.94
N GLU A 234 18.29 -27.40 15.71
CA GLU A 234 18.19 -27.34 17.19
C GLU A 234 16.73 -27.08 17.64
N TYR A 235 16.03 -26.14 17.02
CA TYR A 235 14.70 -25.75 17.45
C TYR A 235 13.57 -26.60 16.86
N PHE A 236 13.70 -27.10 15.63
CA PHE A 236 12.55 -27.66 14.89
C PHE A 236 12.62 -29.18 14.66
N ASP A 237 13.78 -29.82 14.77
CA ASP A 237 13.86 -31.29 14.57
C ASP A 237 13.16 -32.07 15.70
N THR A 238 12.96 -31.45 16.85
CA THR A 238 12.22 -32.01 17.98
C THR A 238 10.73 -32.16 17.74
N ILE A 239 10.16 -31.43 16.78
CA ILE A 239 8.74 -31.47 16.46
C ILE A 239 8.43 -32.79 15.76
N LYS A 240 7.55 -33.58 16.38
CA LYS A 240 7.22 -34.93 15.89
C LYS A 240 6.32 -34.87 14.68
N LYS A 241 6.72 -35.53 13.61
CA LYS A 241 5.86 -35.78 12.46
C LYS A 241 4.67 -36.66 12.87
N PRO A 242 3.41 -36.28 12.58
CA PRO A 242 2.27 -37.14 12.82
C PRO A 242 2.36 -38.45 12.03
N SER A 243 1.98 -39.57 12.66
CA SER A 243 1.91 -40.90 12.02
C SER A 243 0.74 -41.00 11.03
N THR A 244 -0.23 -40.07 11.12
CA THR A 244 -1.39 -40.03 10.22
C THR A 244 -0.99 -39.54 8.82
N PRO A 245 -1.60 -40.10 7.75
CA PRO A 245 -1.41 -39.59 6.40
C PRO A 245 -1.83 -38.13 6.28
N LEU A 246 -1.27 -37.43 5.30
CA LEU A 246 -1.72 -36.08 4.96
C LEU A 246 -3.21 -36.05 4.64
N PRO A 247 -3.96 -35.13 5.23
CA PRO A 247 -5.37 -34.95 4.89
C PRO A 247 -5.52 -34.54 3.41
N LYS A 248 -6.58 -34.98 2.76
CA LYS A 248 -6.88 -34.58 1.39
C LYS A 248 -7.49 -33.19 1.36
N ARG A 249 -7.05 -32.35 0.45
CA ARG A 249 -7.65 -31.06 0.14
C ARG A 249 -8.95 -31.22 -0.64
N ASN A 250 -9.97 -30.48 -0.25
CA ASN A 250 -11.21 -30.39 -1.01
C ASN A 250 -11.33 -29.00 -1.64
N ILE A 251 -10.81 -28.83 -2.82
CA ILE A 251 -10.87 -27.55 -3.55
C ILE A 251 -12.19 -27.33 -4.32
N GLY A 252 -13.08 -28.30 -4.32
CA GLY A 252 -14.32 -28.25 -5.10
C GLY A 252 -14.07 -28.53 -6.59
N ARG A 253 -15.08 -28.25 -7.42
CA ARG A 253 -15.01 -28.37 -8.86
C ARG A 253 -15.58 -27.14 -9.54
N LEU A 254 -14.78 -26.47 -10.36
CA LEU A 254 -15.23 -25.34 -11.14
C LEU A 254 -16.45 -25.73 -12.00
N LYS A 255 -17.52 -24.98 -11.85
CA LYS A 255 -18.70 -25.09 -12.70
C LYS A 255 -18.50 -24.15 -13.90
N THR A 256 -18.02 -24.69 -15.00
CA THR A 256 -17.94 -23.93 -16.27
C THR A 256 -19.34 -23.67 -16.79
N ALA A 257 -19.63 -22.42 -17.07
CA ALA A 257 -20.87 -22.03 -17.72
C ALA A 257 -20.95 -22.65 -19.14
N ARG A 258 -22.15 -22.97 -19.61
CA ARG A 258 -22.37 -23.43 -20.99
C ARG A 258 -22.36 -22.29 -22.01
N SER A 259 -22.32 -21.06 -21.54
CA SER A 259 -22.27 -19.80 -22.29
C SER A 259 -21.73 -18.70 -21.37
N VAL A 260 -21.73 -17.47 -21.83
CA VAL A 260 -21.43 -16.30 -20.99
C VAL A 260 -22.27 -16.32 -19.71
N ASP A 261 -21.59 -16.22 -18.55
CA ASP A 261 -22.23 -16.04 -17.25
C ASP A 261 -22.12 -14.57 -16.81
N ALA A 262 -23.03 -14.12 -15.93
CA ALA A 262 -23.01 -12.75 -15.48
C ALA A 262 -23.71 -12.60 -14.14
N ASP A 263 -23.22 -11.65 -13.32
CA ASP A 263 -23.84 -11.29 -12.05
C ASP A 263 -23.58 -9.80 -11.74
N ALA A 264 -24.35 -9.23 -10.81
CA ALA A 264 -24.21 -7.84 -10.41
C ALA A 264 -24.34 -7.68 -8.89
N PHE A 265 -23.43 -6.92 -8.31
CA PHE A 265 -23.48 -6.46 -6.93
C PHE A 265 -23.83 -4.96 -6.90
N ARG A 266 -25.03 -4.66 -6.41
CA ARG A 266 -25.53 -3.29 -6.41
C ARG A 266 -24.99 -2.51 -5.22
N ILE A 267 -24.43 -1.33 -5.48
CA ILE A 267 -23.95 -0.36 -4.49
C ILE A 267 -24.62 0.97 -4.78
N SER A 268 -25.36 1.52 -3.82
CA SER A 268 -26.05 2.82 -3.99
C SER A 268 -25.09 3.99 -3.76
N HIS A 269 -25.32 5.11 -4.44
CA HIS A 269 -24.65 6.40 -4.22
C HIS A 269 -23.15 6.49 -4.53
N VAL A 270 -22.57 5.55 -5.26
CA VAL A 270 -21.14 5.62 -5.65
C VAL A 270 -20.92 6.31 -6.99
N GLY A 271 -21.99 6.60 -7.76
CA GLY A 271 -21.93 7.28 -9.07
C GLY A 271 -21.24 6.49 -10.17
N SER A 272 -20.58 5.39 -9.87
CA SER A 272 -19.81 4.57 -10.82
C SER A 272 -20.13 3.09 -10.69
N ALA A 273 -19.67 2.33 -11.68
CA ALA A 273 -19.70 0.87 -11.67
C ALA A 273 -18.36 0.32 -12.18
N THR A 274 -17.84 -0.69 -11.48
CA THR A 274 -16.72 -1.49 -11.94
C THR A 274 -17.26 -2.71 -12.67
N ILE A 275 -16.86 -2.88 -13.92
CA ILE A 275 -17.21 -4.02 -14.74
C ILE A 275 -15.98 -4.90 -14.90
N ARG A 276 -16.10 -6.16 -14.54
CA ARG A 276 -15.04 -7.17 -14.67
C ARG A 276 -15.48 -8.27 -15.63
N ALA A 277 -14.58 -8.70 -16.51
CA ALA A 277 -14.73 -9.90 -17.31
C ALA A 277 -13.64 -10.88 -16.95
N ALA A 278 -13.98 -12.14 -16.76
CA ALA A 278 -13.02 -13.18 -16.42
C ALA A 278 -13.14 -14.38 -17.35
N SER A 279 -11.99 -14.99 -17.68
CA SER A 279 -11.89 -16.32 -18.29
C SER A 279 -11.11 -17.22 -17.34
N VAL A 280 -11.78 -18.21 -16.75
CA VAL A 280 -11.18 -19.11 -15.75
C VAL A 280 -10.84 -20.43 -16.42
N ASN A 281 -9.56 -20.78 -16.41
CA ASN A 281 -9.05 -22.01 -17.00
C ASN A 281 -8.41 -22.87 -15.93
N PRO A 282 -8.59 -24.22 -15.98
CA PRO A 282 -7.81 -25.10 -15.14
C PRO A 282 -6.31 -24.92 -15.47
N THR A 283 -5.49 -24.67 -14.48
CA THR A 283 -4.05 -24.63 -14.65
C THR A 283 -3.57 -26.03 -15.06
N ARG A 284 -3.02 -26.14 -16.25
CA ARG A 284 -2.40 -27.41 -16.66
C ARG A 284 -1.16 -27.62 -15.82
N LYS A 285 -1.17 -28.57 -14.89
CA LYS A 285 0.03 -29.00 -14.15
C LYS A 285 1.06 -29.50 -15.17
N ARG A 286 1.93 -28.60 -15.60
CA ARG A 286 3.14 -28.95 -16.35
C ARG A 286 4.30 -28.88 -15.36
N SER A 287 5.26 -29.84 -15.45
CA SER A 287 6.52 -29.63 -14.72
C SER A 287 7.08 -28.30 -15.19
N GLU A 288 7.50 -27.49 -14.24
CA GLU A 288 8.04 -26.19 -14.57
C GLU A 288 9.27 -26.34 -15.46
N SER A 289 9.31 -25.57 -16.53
CA SER A 289 10.34 -25.64 -17.56
C SER A 289 10.54 -24.25 -18.16
N PHE A 290 11.62 -24.06 -18.87
CA PHE A 290 11.86 -22.81 -19.61
C PHE A 290 10.70 -22.47 -20.56
N GLU A 291 10.12 -23.46 -21.22
CA GLU A 291 8.97 -23.27 -22.10
C GLU A 291 7.70 -22.87 -21.36
N SER A 292 7.42 -23.45 -20.18
CA SER A 292 6.27 -23.04 -19.39
C SER A 292 6.43 -21.62 -18.81
N LYS A 293 7.64 -21.23 -18.38
CA LYS A 293 7.94 -19.83 -17.96
C LYS A 293 7.79 -18.87 -19.13
N ARG A 294 8.27 -19.23 -20.32
CA ARG A 294 8.08 -18.41 -21.53
C ARG A 294 6.61 -18.26 -21.89
N LEU A 295 5.81 -19.31 -21.77
CA LEU A 295 4.37 -19.24 -22.02
C LEU A 295 3.68 -18.31 -21.02
N ALA A 296 3.96 -18.45 -19.73
CA ALA A 296 3.42 -17.59 -18.68
C ALA A 296 3.84 -16.13 -18.90
N PHE A 297 5.09 -15.89 -19.28
CA PHE A 297 5.59 -14.56 -19.64
C PHE A 297 4.79 -13.97 -20.80
N ASN A 298 4.60 -14.71 -21.89
CA ASN A 298 3.84 -14.25 -23.04
C ASN A 298 2.36 -13.97 -22.71
N GLN A 299 1.75 -14.80 -21.88
CA GLN A 299 0.36 -14.60 -21.42
C GLN A 299 0.23 -13.31 -20.61
N LYS A 300 1.13 -13.10 -19.66
CA LYS A 300 1.18 -11.89 -18.84
C LYS A 300 1.42 -10.64 -19.69
N PHE A 301 2.36 -10.74 -20.64
CA PHE A 301 2.64 -9.67 -21.59
C PHE A 301 1.42 -9.31 -22.44
N GLY A 302 0.67 -10.32 -22.90
CA GLY A 302 -0.59 -10.12 -23.64
C GLY A 302 -1.68 -9.41 -22.82
N LEU A 303 -1.74 -9.66 -21.51
CA LEU A 303 -2.67 -8.95 -20.61
C LEU A 303 -2.24 -7.49 -20.37
N GLU A 304 -0.96 -7.22 -20.27
CA GLU A 304 -0.45 -5.84 -20.16
C GLU A 304 -0.79 -5.02 -21.42
N LEU A 305 -0.65 -5.63 -22.60
CA LEU A 305 -1.09 -5.02 -23.87
C LEU A 305 -2.62 -4.82 -23.94
N LEU A 306 -3.39 -5.76 -23.36
CA LEU A 306 -4.85 -5.60 -23.25
C LEU A 306 -5.19 -4.42 -22.33
N GLN A 307 -4.50 -4.31 -21.19
CA GLN A 307 -4.70 -3.19 -20.26
C GLN A 307 -4.45 -1.84 -20.93
N GLN A 308 -3.35 -1.70 -21.69
CA GLN A 308 -3.09 -0.49 -22.49
C GLN A 308 -4.24 -0.22 -23.45
N ARG A 309 -4.64 -1.21 -24.23
CA ARG A 309 -5.73 -1.08 -25.22
C ARG A 309 -7.07 -0.69 -24.59
N LEU A 310 -7.38 -1.18 -23.39
CA LEU A 310 -8.56 -0.76 -22.63
C LEU A 310 -8.50 0.73 -22.28
N GLY A 311 -7.36 1.22 -21.80
CA GLY A 311 -7.14 2.64 -21.52
C GLY A 311 -7.26 3.54 -22.75
N GLU A 312 -6.85 3.04 -23.95
CA GLU A 312 -6.90 3.78 -25.21
C GLU A 312 -8.30 3.81 -25.86
N THR A 313 -9.09 2.76 -25.62
CA THR A 313 -10.37 2.57 -26.36
C THR A 313 -11.60 2.94 -25.58
N ILE A 314 -11.53 3.09 -24.28
CA ILE A 314 -12.67 3.37 -23.40
C ILE A 314 -12.49 4.74 -22.75
N PRO A 315 -12.84 5.86 -23.46
CA PRO A 315 -12.54 7.21 -23.01
C PRO A 315 -13.29 7.65 -21.75
N PHE A 316 -14.39 6.99 -21.41
CA PHE A 316 -15.15 7.25 -20.19
C PHE A 316 -14.78 6.29 -19.04
N GLY A 317 -13.92 5.31 -19.31
CA GLY A 317 -13.37 4.41 -18.29
C GLY A 317 -12.08 4.98 -17.70
N SER A 318 -12.14 5.54 -16.51
CA SER A 318 -10.98 6.20 -15.89
C SER A 318 -9.82 5.25 -15.57
N LYS A 319 -10.08 3.96 -15.45
CA LYS A 319 -9.04 2.95 -15.15
C LYS A 319 -9.41 1.62 -15.80
N GLY A 320 -8.61 1.20 -16.77
CA GLY A 320 -8.63 -0.17 -17.28
C GLY A 320 -7.58 -1.01 -16.56
N GLY A 321 -7.91 -2.24 -16.20
CA GLY A 321 -6.99 -3.21 -15.62
C GLY A 321 -7.07 -4.55 -16.36
N ALA A 322 -5.95 -5.28 -16.47
CA ALA A 322 -5.97 -6.67 -16.89
C ALA A 322 -4.83 -7.44 -16.20
N GLY A 323 -5.11 -8.65 -15.74
CA GLY A 323 -4.16 -9.46 -15.01
C GLY A 323 -4.64 -10.87 -14.78
N PHE A 324 -3.85 -11.65 -14.03
CA PHE A 324 -4.23 -12.98 -13.56
C PHE A 324 -4.61 -12.99 -12.10
N ILE A 325 -5.60 -13.80 -11.76
CA ILE A 325 -5.91 -14.25 -10.40
C ILE A 325 -5.72 -15.77 -10.38
N ASN A 326 -4.82 -16.27 -9.57
CA ASN A 326 -4.50 -17.69 -9.48
C ASN A 326 -5.00 -18.26 -8.16
N TYR A 327 -5.85 -19.31 -8.23
CA TYR A 327 -6.30 -20.05 -7.05
C TYR A 327 -6.37 -21.54 -7.35
N PHE A 328 -5.66 -22.33 -6.53
CA PHE A 328 -5.79 -23.80 -6.49
C PHE A 328 -5.74 -24.49 -7.87
N GLY A 329 -4.77 -24.10 -8.69
CA GLY A 329 -4.65 -24.68 -10.02
C GLY A 329 -5.72 -24.22 -11.01
N HIS A 330 -6.30 -23.04 -10.76
CA HIS A 330 -7.16 -22.32 -11.70
C HIS A 330 -6.59 -20.94 -11.96
N ASP A 331 -6.36 -20.64 -13.22
CA ASP A 331 -5.89 -19.34 -13.68
C ASP A 331 -7.08 -18.57 -14.24
N ALA A 332 -7.44 -17.46 -13.61
CA ALA A 332 -8.42 -16.53 -14.11
C ALA A 332 -7.72 -15.33 -14.75
N ALA A 333 -7.82 -15.20 -16.07
CA ALA A 333 -7.53 -13.93 -16.72
C ALA A 333 -8.69 -12.97 -16.47
N VAL A 334 -8.41 -11.81 -15.90
CA VAL A 334 -9.42 -10.81 -15.57
C VAL A 334 -9.09 -9.51 -16.28
N ALA A 335 -10.10 -8.89 -16.87
CA ALA A 335 -10.05 -7.53 -17.39
C ALA A 335 -11.14 -6.70 -16.72
N SER A 336 -10.85 -5.46 -16.38
CA SER A 336 -11.77 -4.58 -15.66
C SER A 336 -11.76 -3.17 -16.24
N ILE A 337 -12.91 -2.49 -16.12
CA ILE A 337 -13.05 -1.06 -16.41
C ILE A 337 -13.97 -0.43 -15.36
N GLU A 338 -13.77 0.85 -15.12
CA GLU A 338 -14.68 1.66 -14.33
C GLU A 338 -15.45 2.63 -15.24
N VAL A 339 -16.77 2.69 -15.09
CA VAL A 339 -17.66 3.54 -15.88
C VAL A 339 -18.66 4.27 -14.97
N GLY A 340 -19.31 5.32 -15.47
CA GLY A 340 -20.46 5.88 -14.77
C GLY A 340 -21.57 4.84 -14.63
N GLY A 341 -22.26 4.80 -13.48
CA GLY A 341 -23.27 3.79 -13.20
C GLY A 341 -24.38 3.70 -14.25
N LYS A 342 -24.79 4.84 -14.82
CA LYS A 342 -25.77 4.87 -15.94
C LYS A 342 -25.22 4.35 -17.28
N GLN A 343 -23.91 4.21 -17.43
CA GLN A 343 -23.24 3.80 -18.66
C GLN A 343 -22.84 2.33 -18.66
N TRP A 344 -23.27 1.54 -17.67
CA TRP A 344 -22.87 0.15 -17.51
C TRP A 344 -23.15 -0.71 -18.76
N GLU A 345 -24.28 -0.49 -19.47
CA GLU A 345 -24.61 -1.25 -20.70
C GLU A 345 -23.62 -0.98 -21.83
N GLU A 346 -23.18 0.27 -21.98
CA GLU A 346 -22.16 0.63 -22.95
C GLU A 346 -20.79 0.12 -22.53
N GLY A 347 -20.45 0.27 -21.24
CA GLY A 347 -19.21 -0.22 -20.67
C GLY A 347 -19.00 -1.71 -20.85
N ILE A 348 -20.00 -2.53 -20.50
CA ILE A 348 -19.87 -3.99 -20.65
C ILE A 348 -19.74 -4.42 -22.13
N ARG A 349 -20.46 -3.76 -23.04
CA ARG A 349 -20.29 -4.01 -24.48
C ARG A 349 -18.92 -3.57 -24.99
N ALA A 350 -18.39 -2.47 -24.47
CA ALA A 350 -17.06 -1.99 -24.83
C ALA A 350 -15.97 -2.95 -24.32
N LEU A 351 -16.05 -3.40 -23.07
CA LEU A 351 -15.12 -4.38 -22.51
C LEU A 351 -15.12 -5.69 -23.30
N ASP A 352 -16.29 -6.29 -23.54
CA ASP A 352 -16.42 -7.52 -24.35
C ASP A 352 -15.88 -7.32 -25.77
N ARG A 353 -16.13 -6.16 -26.38
CA ARG A 353 -15.65 -5.84 -27.74
C ARG A 353 -14.12 -5.75 -27.78
N VAL A 354 -13.49 -5.08 -26.83
CA VAL A 354 -12.01 -4.93 -26.78
C VAL A 354 -11.35 -6.28 -26.59
N ILE A 355 -11.86 -7.13 -25.69
CA ILE A 355 -11.33 -8.49 -25.48
C ILE A 355 -11.47 -9.31 -26.75
N ARG A 356 -12.67 -9.33 -27.38
CA ARG A 356 -12.91 -10.08 -28.64
C ARG A 356 -12.11 -9.52 -29.82
N TYR A 357 -11.93 -8.22 -29.91
CA TYR A 357 -11.07 -7.62 -30.93
C TYR A 357 -9.63 -8.09 -30.78
N THR A 358 -9.09 -8.03 -29.56
CA THR A 358 -7.74 -8.49 -29.25
C THR A 358 -7.58 -9.99 -29.54
N TYR A 359 -8.56 -10.79 -29.15
CA TYR A 359 -8.58 -12.24 -29.46
C TYR A 359 -8.55 -12.53 -30.96
N ASN A 360 -9.31 -11.77 -31.79
CA ASN A 360 -9.42 -12.01 -33.22
C ASN A 360 -8.27 -11.39 -34.03
N LYS A 361 -7.82 -10.19 -33.69
CA LYS A 361 -6.86 -9.38 -34.47
C LYS A 361 -5.43 -9.40 -33.92
N GLY A 362 -5.26 -9.68 -32.62
CA GLY A 362 -3.96 -9.64 -31.97
C GLY A 362 -3.47 -8.22 -31.67
N PHE A 363 -2.16 -8.01 -31.76
CA PHE A 363 -1.45 -6.81 -31.37
C PHE A 363 -0.64 -6.21 -32.54
N GLU A 364 -0.31 -4.94 -32.47
CA GLU A 364 0.55 -4.27 -33.45
C GLU A 364 2.02 -4.29 -32.96
N GLU A 365 2.99 -4.15 -33.89
CA GLU A 365 4.42 -4.23 -33.54
C GLU A 365 4.85 -3.10 -32.62
N LYS A 366 4.37 -1.87 -32.83
CA LYS A 366 4.66 -0.73 -32.01
C LYS A 366 4.26 -0.92 -30.54
N ASP A 367 3.09 -1.59 -30.28
CA ASP A 367 2.63 -1.89 -28.92
C ASP A 367 3.62 -2.84 -28.22
N LEU A 368 4.16 -3.80 -28.97
CA LEU A 368 5.14 -4.75 -28.44
C LEU A 368 6.48 -4.08 -28.10
N GLU A 369 6.99 -3.21 -28.99
CA GLU A 369 8.28 -2.54 -28.78
C GLU A 369 8.29 -1.67 -27.55
N PHE A 370 7.25 -0.88 -27.36
CA PHE A 370 7.09 -0.04 -26.18
C PHE A 370 7.14 -0.87 -24.87
N HIS A 371 6.34 -1.94 -24.78
CA HIS A 371 6.32 -2.80 -23.59
C HIS A 371 7.60 -3.62 -23.45
N ARG A 372 8.25 -4.02 -24.55
CA ARG A 372 9.53 -4.73 -24.54
C ARG A 372 10.62 -3.93 -23.85
N SER A 373 10.82 -2.69 -24.28
CA SER A 373 11.84 -1.80 -23.69
C SER A 373 11.59 -1.58 -22.21
N ARG A 374 10.36 -1.34 -21.84
CA ARG A 374 9.95 -1.12 -20.46
C ARG A 374 10.18 -2.33 -19.54
N LYS A 375 9.88 -3.55 -20.04
CA LYS A 375 10.15 -4.78 -19.27
C LYS A 375 11.63 -5.05 -19.11
N LEU A 376 12.40 -4.87 -20.19
CA LEU A 376 13.85 -5.08 -20.15
C LEU A 376 14.49 -4.15 -19.12
N PHE A 377 14.16 -2.88 -19.17
CA PHE A 377 14.65 -1.91 -18.19
C PHE A 377 14.24 -2.28 -16.76
N ARG A 378 12.98 -2.65 -16.54
CA ARG A 378 12.52 -3.08 -15.20
C ARG A 378 13.31 -4.28 -14.70
N ALA A 379 13.57 -5.28 -15.54
CA ALA A 379 14.36 -6.45 -15.18
C ALA A 379 15.82 -6.08 -14.86
N GLN A 380 16.43 -5.20 -15.66
CA GLN A 380 17.77 -4.67 -15.41
C GLN A 380 17.84 -3.91 -14.09
N LYS A 381 16.86 -3.02 -13.83
CA LYS A 381 16.77 -2.26 -12.58
C LYS A 381 16.63 -3.17 -11.37
N LEU A 382 15.72 -4.15 -11.41
CA LEU A 382 15.57 -5.11 -10.32
C LEU A 382 16.86 -5.88 -10.04
N ASN A 383 17.58 -6.28 -11.09
CA ASN A 383 18.84 -6.97 -10.94
C ASN A 383 19.94 -6.05 -10.34
N SER A 384 20.00 -4.79 -10.73
CA SER A 384 20.95 -3.82 -10.15
C SER A 384 20.64 -3.48 -8.69
N LEU A 385 19.37 -3.43 -8.33
CA LEU A 385 18.92 -3.17 -6.96
C LEU A 385 19.08 -4.39 -6.03
N TYR A 386 19.15 -5.60 -6.58
CA TYR A 386 19.18 -6.83 -5.80
C TYR A 386 20.22 -6.83 -4.66
N PRO A 387 21.50 -6.40 -4.85
CA PRO A 387 22.50 -6.41 -3.77
C PRO A 387 22.14 -5.54 -2.56
N LYS A 388 21.24 -4.58 -2.73
CA LYS A 388 20.78 -3.65 -1.68
C LYS A 388 19.28 -3.80 -1.38
N MET A 389 18.63 -4.82 -1.95
CA MET A 389 17.22 -5.08 -1.73
C MET A 389 16.97 -5.50 -0.28
N ASP A 390 15.88 -5.02 0.29
CA ASP A 390 15.49 -5.39 1.65
C ASP A 390 15.31 -6.91 1.78
N PRO A 391 15.90 -7.55 2.78
CA PRO A 391 15.80 -9.00 3.01
C PRO A 391 14.36 -9.51 3.07
N SER A 392 13.41 -8.72 3.62
CA SER A 392 11.99 -9.09 3.66
C SER A 392 11.40 -9.26 2.27
N THR A 393 11.71 -8.36 1.33
CA THR A 393 11.26 -8.44 -0.08
C THR A 393 11.75 -9.73 -0.77
N ILE A 394 13.01 -10.11 -0.51
CA ILE A 394 13.57 -11.34 -1.07
C ILE A 394 12.94 -12.57 -0.41
N CYS A 395 12.78 -12.53 0.91
CA CYS A 395 12.11 -13.57 1.68
C CYS A 395 10.68 -13.81 1.16
N GLU A 396 9.92 -12.75 0.90
CA GLU A 396 8.58 -12.83 0.30
C GLU A 396 8.60 -13.45 -1.10
N SER A 397 9.61 -13.13 -1.90
CA SER A 397 9.78 -13.72 -3.24
C SER A 397 10.05 -15.23 -3.18
N ILE A 398 10.83 -15.68 -2.20
CA ILE A 398 11.06 -17.12 -1.93
C ILE A 398 9.76 -17.77 -1.47
N VAL A 399 9.08 -17.20 -0.46
CA VAL A 399 7.80 -17.70 0.05
C VAL A 399 6.77 -17.78 -1.08
N LYS A 400 6.66 -16.75 -1.90
CA LYS A 400 5.76 -16.75 -3.06
C LYS A 400 6.08 -17.86 -4.04
N SER A 401 7.35 -18.13 -4.31
CA SER A 401 7.72 -19.25 -5.18
C SER A 401 7.29 -20.61 -4.61
N ILE A 402 7.34 -20.75 -3.29
CA ILE A 402 6.92 -21.98 -2.58
C ILE A 402 5.41 -22.15 -2.65
N THR A 403 4.64 -21.10 -2.38
CA THR A 403 3.16 -21.12 -2.43
C THR A 403 2.63 -21.31 -3.86
N ASP A 404 3.29 -20.69 -4.85
CA ASP A 404 2.96 -20.85 -6.27
C ASP A 404 3.47 -22.19 -6.85
N ASP A 405 4.20 -22.99 -6.07
CA ASP A 405 4.85 -24.25 -6.51
C ASP A 405 5.77 -24.05 -7.73
N THR A 406 6.56 -22.97 -7.72
CA THR A 406 7.49 -22.60 -8.79
C THR A 406 8.94 -22.60 -8.30
N VAL A 407 9.88 -22.75 -9.23
CA VAL A 407 11.31 -22.68 -8.91
C VAL A 407 11.69 -21.24 -8.65
N PHE A 408 12.23 -20.96 -7.44
CA PHE A 408 12.87 -19.69 -7.16
C PHE A 408 14.21 -19.60 -7.90
N VAL A 409 14.35 -18.58 -8.72
CA VAL A 409 15.56 -18.30 -9.50
C VAL A 409 16.10 -16.93 -9.11
N GLY A 410 17.41 -16.77 -9.15
CA GLY A 410 18.04 -15.48 -8.85
C GLY A 410 17.65 -14.38 -9.85
N TYR A 411 17.77 -13.14 -9.42
CA TYR A 411 17.43 -11.98 -10.23
C TYR A 411 18.28 -11.87 -11.49
N ASP A 412 19.57 -12.24 -11.42
CA ASP A 412 20.49 -12.36 -12.53
C ASP A 412 20.02 -13.38 -13.57
N GLN A 413 19.65 -14.57 -13.12
CA GLN A 413 19.12 -15.62 -13.98
C GLN A 413 17.75 -15.23 -14.58
N ASN A 414 16.90 -14.55 -13.79
CA ASN A 414 15.62 -14.05 -14.26
C ASN A 414 15.81 -12.99 -15.35
N LEU A 415 16.75 -12.05 -15.17
CA LEU A 415 17.11 -11.06 -16.19
C LEU A 415 17.55 -11.71 -17.50
N LEU A 416 18.41 -12.73 -17.44
CA LEU A 416 18.84 -13.49 -18.63
C LEU A 416 17.65 -14.12 -19.35
N TRP A 417 16.71 -14.73 -18.62
CA TRP A 417 15.54 -15.36 -19.22
C TRP A 417 14.55 -14.33 -19.77
N GLU A 418 14.25 -13.28 -19.03
CA GLU A 418 13.37 -12.22 -19.52
C GLU A 418 13.92 -11.55 -20.75
N THR A 419 15.23 -11.25 -20.78
CA THR A 419 15.92 -10.73 -21.97
C THR A 419 15.75 -11.66 -23.18
N LYS A 420 15.95 -12.97 -22.97
CA LYS A 420 15.74 -13.94 -24.02
C LYS A 420 14.29 -14.02 -24.49
N PHE A 421 13.34 -14.02 -23.55
CA PHE A 421 11.91 -14.04 -23.89
C PHE A 421 11.51 -12.80 -24.69
N LEU A 422 12.01 -11.62 -24.30
CA LEU A 422 11.76 -10.35 -24.97
C LEU A 422 12.37 -10.33 -26.39
N ASN A 423 13.57 -10.89 -26.59
CA ASN A 423 14.21 -11.00 -27.91
C ASN A 423 13.48 -11.97 -28.83
N ASP A 424 12.95 -13.08 -28.29
CA ASP A 424 12.18 -14.09 -29.04
C ASP A 424 10.71 -13.67 -29.27
N LEU A 425 10.27 -12.59 -28.63
CA LEU A 425 8.89 -12.12 -28.65
C LEU A 425 8.48 -11.61 -30.03
N ASN A 426 7.33 -12.05 -30.53
CA ASN A 426 6.73 -11.55 -31.77
C ASN A 426 5.19 -11.59 -31.70
N LYS A 427 4.53 -10.86 -32.59
CA LYS A 427 3.07 -10.77 -32.64
C LYS A 427 2.36 -12.13 -32.66
N LYS A 428 2.90 -13.09 -33.38
CA LYS A 428 2.27 -14.43 -33.52
C LYS A 428 2.31 -15.20 -32.22
N SER A 429 3.46 -15.15 -31.50
CA SER A 429 3.63 -15.85 -30.22
C SER A 429 2.73 -15.26 -29.14
N ILE A 430 2.66 -13.93 -29.03
CA ILE A 430 1.78 -13.25 -28.05
C ILE A 430 0.30 -13.48 -28.38
N HIS A 431 -0.08 -13.33 -29.63
CA HIS A 431 -1.47 -13.56 -30.04
C HIS A 431 -1.94 -14.99 -29.76
N ARG A 432 -1.07 -15.99 -30.01
CA ARG A 432 -1.35 -17.39 -29.64
C ARG A 432 -1.54 -17.53 -28.14
N SER A 433 -0.61 -17.02 -27.34
CA SER A 433 -0.68 -17.10 -25.88
C SER A 433 -1.91 -16.37 -25.33
N PHE A 434 -2.29 -15.24 -25.92
CA PHE A 434 -3.52 -14.54 -25.57
C PHE A 434 -4.77 -15.37 -25.86
N LYS A 435 -4.83 -16.06 -26.99
CA LYS A 435 -5.93 -16.97 -27.33
C LYS A 435 -6.01 -18.18 -26.38
N GLU A 436 -4.87 -18.66 -25.89
CA GLU A 436 -4.84 -19.74 -24.90
C GLU A 436 -5.30 -19.25 -23.51
N THR A 437 -5.24 -17.95 -23.26
CA THR A 437 -5.63 -17.31 -22.00
C THR A 437 -7.15 -17.04 -21.93
N TRP A 438 -7.78 -16.65 -23.03
CA TRP A 438 -9.17 -16.24 -23.07
C TRP A 438 -10.06 -17.26 -23.79
N ASP A 439 -11.06 -17.78 -23.05
CA ASP A 439 -12.20 -18.48 -23.66
C ASP A 439 -13.35 -17.46 -23.82
N ILE A 440 -13.40 -16.80 -24.98
CA ILE A 440 -14.34 -15.70 -25.24
C ILE A 440 -15.81 -16.12 -25.28
N ASP A 441 -16.08 -17.43 -25.43
CA ASP A 441 -17.45 -17.96 -25.50
C ASP A 441 -18.01 -18.28 -24.09
N HIS A 442 -17.13 -18.49 -23.11
CA HIS A 442 -17.48 -18.88 -21.75
C HIS A 442 -16.97 -17.89 -20.68
N MET A 443 -16.83 -16.61 -21.04
CA MET A 443 -16.45 -15.56 -20.08
C MET A 443 -17.53 -15.37 -19.02
N ALA A 444 -17.11 -15.07 -17.79
CA ALA A 444 -17.96 -14.60 -16.73
C ALA A 444 -17.82 -13.06 -16.56
N PHE A 445 -18.93 -12.37 -16.36
CA PHE A 445 -18.96 -10.93 -16.14
C PHE A 445 -19.51 -10.62 -14.77
N HIS A 446 -18.90 -9.66 -14.09
CA HIS A 446 -19.37 -9.14 -12.82
C HIS A 446 -19.41 -7.62 -12.84
N ILE A 447 -20.52 -7.05 -12.38
CA ILE A 447 -20.72 -5.60 -12.28
C ILE A 447 -20.91 -5.26 -10.81
N ALA A 448 -20.08 -4.38 -10.26
CA ALA A 448 -20.24 -3.86 -8.91
C ALA A 448 -20.36 -2.34 -8.96
N GLY A 449 -21.42 -1.77 -8.38
CA GLY A 449 -21.59 -0.32 -8.36
C GLY A 449 -23.03 0.15 -8.41
N GLU A 450 -23.20 1.46 -8.67
CA GLU A 450 -24.54 2.08 -8.78
C GLU A 450 -25.16 1.76 -10.14
N VAL A 451 -25.80 0.61 -10.20
CA VAL A 451 -26.47 0.15 -11.43
C VAL A 451 -27.94 -0.17 -11.14
N ASN A 452 -28.82 0.28 -12.02
CA ASN A 452 -30.21 -0.16 -12.00
C ASN A 452 -30.39 -1.25 -13.05
N ILE A 453 -30.35 -2.52 -12.61
CA ILE A 453 -30.52 -3.69 -13.46
C ILE A 453 -31.79 -4.39 -12.99
N GLU A 454 -32.91 -4.11 -13.66
CA GLU A 454 -34.18 -4.75 -13.40
C GLU A 454 -34.09 -6.23 -13.74
N ASP A 455 -34.23 -7.10 -14.03
CA ASP A 455 -34.04 -8.50 -14.45
C ASP A 455 -32.63 -9.09 -14.18
N GLY A 456 -31.78 -8.45 -13.36
CA GLY A 456 -30.49 -8.99 -12.89
C GLY A 456 -29.61 -9.58 -13.99
N GLU A 457 -29.18 -10.84 -13.79
CA GLU A 457 -28.28 -11.57 -14.71
C GLU A 457 -28.77 -11.61 -16.18
N ASP A 458 -30.08 -11.80 -16.38
CA ASP A 458 -30.65 -11.92 -17.73
C ASP A 458 -30.51 -10.65 -18.53
N LYS A 459 -30.67 -9.49 -17.92
CA LYS A 459 -30.48 -8.20 -18.59
C LYS A 459 -29.04 -8.01 -19.01
N ILE A 460 -28.07 -8.40 -18.17
CA ILE A 460 -26.64 -8.32 -18.48
C ILE A 460 -26.33 -9.25 -19.66
N LYS A 461 -26.77 -10.51 -19.61
CA LYS A 461 -26.56 -11.50 -20.67
C LYS A 461 -27.17 -11.03 -22.01
N LYS A 462 -28.38 -10.48 -21.98
CA LYS A 462 -29.02 -9.91 -23.19
C LYS A 462 -28.24 -8.71 -23.75
N THR A 463 -27.70 -7.86 -22.88
CA THR A 463 -26.89 -6.70 -23.27
C THR A 463 -25.60 -7.12 -23.98
N ILE A 464 -24.91 -8.14 -23.44
CA ILE A 464 -23.71 -8.71 -24.04
C ILE A 464 -24.06 -9.38 -25.38
N ALA A 465 -25.11 -10.21 -25.42
CA ALA A 465 -25.57 -10.88 -26.65
C ALA A 465 -25.96 -9.88 -27.75
N LYS A 466 -26.55 -8.74 -27.41
CA LYS A 466 -26.83 -7.66 -28.35
C LYS A 466 -25.53 -7.06 -28.89
N GLY A 467 -24.57 -6.71 -28.02
CA GLY A 467 -23.27 -6.14 -28.43
C GLY A 467 -22.43 -7.11 -29.28
N ARG A 468 -22.62 -8.42 -29.12
CA ARG A 468 -21.93 -9.46 -29.93
C ARG A 468 -22.44 -9.57 -31.36
N LYS A 469 -23.59 -8.99 -31.67
CA LYS A 469 -24.09 -8.92 -33.06
C LYS A 469 -23.44 -7.79 -33.86
N ASP A 470 -22.87 -6.81 -33.20
CA ASP A 470 -22.17 -5.70 -33.85
C ASP A 470 -20.81 -6.16 -34.42
N PRO A 471 -20.36 -5.57 -35.54
CA PRO A 471 -19.02 -5.83 -36.05
C PRO A 471 -17.93 -5.58 -34.99
N VAL A 472 -16.95 -6.49 -34.92
CA VAL A 472 -15.82 -6.34 -34.01
C VAL A 472 -14.83 -5.34 -34.62
N SER A 473 -15.05 -4.06 -34.37
CA SER A 473 -14.17 -2.95 -34.76
C SER A 473 -13.92 -2.05 -33.55
N LEU A 474 -12.73 -1.49 -33.46
CA LEU A 474 -12.42 -0.41 -32.52
C LEU A 474 -12.34 0.90 -33.30
N SER A 475 -13.00 1.94 -32.82
CA SER A 475 -12.72 3.29 -33.28
C SER A 475 -11.27 3.60 -32.95
N LYS A 476 -10.48 3.96 -33.96
CA LYS A 476 -9.10 4.39 -33.72
C LYS A 476 -9.13 5.68 -32.91
N PHE A 477 -8.98 5.59 -31.60
CA PHE A 477 -8.31 6.67 -30.86
C PHE A 477 -6.84 6.55 -31.28
N GLN A 478 -6.35 7.51 -32.04
CA GLN A 478 -4.93 7.57 -32.38
C GLN A 478 -4.18 8.08 -31.16
N PHE A 479 -3.75 7.18 -30.28
CA PHE A 479 -2.59 7.46 -29.47
C PHE A 479 -1.39 7.41 -30.41
N GLN A 480 -0.81 8.53 -30.71
CA GLN A 480 0.53 8.59 -31.28
C GLN A 480 1.49 8.17 -30.17
N SER A 481 2.02 6.94 -30.25
CA SER A 481 2.94 6.39 -29.27
C SER A 481 4.40 6.90 -29.41
N ASP A 482 4.68 7.68 -30.42
CA ASP A 482 6.04 8.09 -30.78
C ASP A 482 6.26 9.57 -30.42
N PHE A 483 6.19 9.87 -29.11
CA PHE A 483 6.63 11.16 -28.61
C PHE A 483 7.98 11.00 -27.94
N GLU A 484 9.01 11.54 -28.57
CA GLU A 484 10.27 11.85 -27.89
C GLU A 484 10.11 13.21 -27.19
N PHE A 485 10.56 13.29 -25.97
CA PHE A 485 10.74 14.57 -25.29
C PHE A 485 11.91 15.29 -25.95
N GLU A 486 11.63 16.41 -26.64
CA GLU A 486 12.67 17.22 -27.23
C GLU A 486 13.15 18.25 -26.20
N PRO A 487 14.38 18.13 -25.70
CA PRO A 487 14.99 19.17 -24.88
C PRO A 487 14.90 20.52 -25.58
N THR A 488 14.46 21.53 -24.87
CA THR A 488 14.34 22.90 -25.39
C THR A 488 15.21 23.82 -24.57
N MET A 489 15.72 24.86 -25.19
CA MET A 489 16.33 25.96 -24.47
C MET A 489 15.24 26.86 -23.88
N TRP A 490 14.96 26.71 -22.58
CA TRP A 490 13.99 27.56 -21.89
C TRP A 490 14.48 28.97 -21.60
N GLY A 491 15.81 29.16 -21.66
CA GLY A 491 16.47 30.43 -21.43
C GLY A 491 18.00 30.31 -21.57
N LYS A 492 18.72 31.21 -20.96
CA LYS A 492 20.20 31.13 -20.84
C LYS A 492 20.53 30.04 -19.84
N THR A 493 21.55 29.23 -20.13
CA THR A 493 22.06 28.21 -19.21
C THR A 493 22.33 28.83 -17.84
N GLY A 494 21.75 28.28 -16.78
CA GLY A 494 21.93 28.75 -15.41
C GLY A 494 23.33 28.51 -14.89
N VAL A 495 23.80 29.39 -14.02
CA VAL A 495 25.14 29.31 -13.41
C VAL A 495 25.00 29.21 -11.90
N VAL A 496 25.72 28.31 -11.26
CA VAL A 496 25.81 28.24 -9.80
C VAL A 496 26.62 29.43 -9.30
N VAL A 497 25.97 30.25 -8.44
CA VAL A 497 26.60 31.50 -7.90
C VAL A 497 26.93 31.38 -6.42
N ASP A 498 26.42 30.34 -5.73
CA ASP A 498 26.67 30.13 -4.31
C ASP A 498 26.73 28.63 -4.02
N THR A 499 27.65 28.20 -3.16
CA THR A 499 27.81 26.78 -2.76
C THR A 499 28.24 26.68 -1.30
N LYS A 500 27.53 25.85 -0.54
CA LYS A 500 27.87 25.50 0.84
C LYS A 500 27.89 23.97 0.94
N SER A 501 28.98 23.40 1.47
CA SER A 501 29.05 21.99 1.82
C SER A 501 28.81 21.79 3.31
N VAL A 502 28.12 20.68 3.65
CA VAL A 502 27.84 20.25 5.04
C VAL A 502 28.41 18.83 5.20
N PRO A 503 29.69 18.72 5.56
CA PRO A 503 30.41 17.43 5.59
C PRO A 503 29.81 16.41 6.55
N GLU A 504 29.16 16.84 7.63
CA GLU A 504 28.57 15.98 8.66
C GLU A 504 27.48 15.06 8.12
N ILE A 505 26.83 15.46 7.02
CA ILE A 505 25.74 14.73 6.38
C ILE A 505 25.96 14.57 4.87
N ASP A 506 27.17 14.84 4.37
CA ASP A 506 27.59 14.77 2.96
C ASP A 506 26.70 15.60 2.00
N ALA A 507 26.12 16.71 2.49
CA ALA A 507 25.22 17.53 1.71
C ALA A 507 25.90 18.71 1.03
N HIS A 508 25.46 19.02 -0.19
CA HIS A 508 25.83 20.19 -0.97
C HIS A 508 24.62 21.09 -1.19
N LEU A 509 24.69 22.34 -0.74
CA LEU A 509 23.65 23.33 -0.89
C LEU A 509 24.15 24.38 -1.91
N MET A 510 23.41 24.57 -3.01
CA MET A 510 23.82 25.43 -4.13
C MET A 510 22.67 26.36 -4.53
N ARG A 511 23.00 27.52 -5.09
CA ARG A 511 22.05 28.48 -5.63
C ARG A 511 22.45 28.91 -7.02
N PHE A 512 21.50 28.87 -7.95
CA PHE A 512 21.70 29.37 -9.32
C PHE A 512 21.47 30.88 -9.42
N ASP A 513 22.00 31.49 -10.48
CA ASP A 513 21.89 32.93 -10.76
C ASP A 513 20.44 33.41 -10.90
N ASN A 514 19.50 32.54 -11.28
CA ASN A 514 18.05 32.80 -11.29
C ASN A 514 17.33 32.53 -9.95
N ASN A 515 18.09 32.41 -8.85
CA ASN A 515 17.60 32.11 -7.49
C ASN A 515 17.01 30.73 -7.23
N VAL A 516 17.03 29.79 -8.18
CA VAL A 516 16.69 28.39 -7.93
C VAL A 516 17.74 27.79 -6.99
N ARG A 517 17.28 27.05 -5.97
CA ARG A 517 18.14 26.35 -5.01
C ARG A 517 18.20 24.88 -5.30
N LEU A 518 19.34 24.29 -5.04
CA LEU A 518 19.61 22.87 -5.14
C LEU A 518 20.25 22.37 -3.84
N ASN A 519 19.64 21.38 -3.24
CA ASN A 519 20.15 20.61 -2.11
C ASN A 519 20.46 19.20 -2.65
N PHE A 520 21.68 18.72 -2.48
CA PHE A 520 22.13 17.49 -3.10
C PHE A 520 22.93 16.61 -2.12
N ILE A 521 22.63 15.30 -2.13
CA ILE A 521 23.45 14.24 -1.53
C ILE A 521 23.68 13.18 -2.59
N GLU A 522 24.96 12.90 -2.89
CA GLU A 522 25.34 11.72 -3.65
C GLU A 522 25.20 10.48 -2.78
N SER A 523 24.41 9.49 -3.22
CA SER A 523 24.10 8.31 -2.43
C SER A 523 24.04 7.06 -3.28
N HIS A 524 24.84 6.07 -2.90
CA HIS A 524 24.84 4.75 -3.53
C HIS A 524 24.00 3.72 -2.79
N LEU A 525 23.10 4.15 -1.91
CA LEU A 525 22.18 3.26 -1.18
C LEU A 525 21.19 2.54 -2.11
N GLU A 526 20.78 3.23 -3.18
CA GLU A 526 19.91 2.66 -4.23
C GLU A 526 20.64 2.80 -5.59
N PRO A 527 21.42 1.80 -6.04
CA PRO A 527 22.22 1.90 -7.26
C PRO A 527 21.38 2.26 -8.50
N GLY A 528 21.83 3.26 -9.24
CA GLY A 528 21.17 3.76 -10.45
C GLY A 528 19.83 4.46 -10.20
N VAL A 529 19.46 4.76 -8.95
CA VAL A 529 18.19 5.44 -8.61
C VAL A 529 18.46 6.85 -8.12
N VAL A 530 17.67 7.79 -8.63
CA VAL A 530 17.64 9.19 -8.20
C VAL A 530 16.24 9.54 -7.71
N ARG A 531 16.17 10.18 -6.55
CA ARG A 531 14.95 10.72 -5.94
C ARG A 531 15.00 12.23 -5.94
N VAL A 532 13.93 12.86 -6.35
CA VAL A 532 13.82 14.31 -6.50
C VAL A 532 12.57 14.84 -5.85
N ASN A 533 12.70 15.98 -5.18
CA ASN A 533 11.58 16.79 -4.71
C ASN A 533 11.81 18.25 -5.13
N VAL A 534 10.91 18.81 -5.94
CA VAL A 534 10.92 20.21 -6.38
C VAL A 534 9.79 20.95 -5.69
N ARG A 535 10.11 21.82 -4.74
CA ARG A 535 9.17 22.63 -3.96
C ARG A 535 9.03 24.02 -4.55
N ILE A 536 7.79 24.51 -4.71
CA ILE A 536 7.50 25.74 -5.44
C ILE A 536 6.51 26.59 -4.67
N GLY A 537 6.80 27.87 -4.53
CA GLY A 537 5.90 28.89 -3.95
C GLY A 537 5.56 28.67 -2.48
N GLY A 538 4.40 29.08 -2.06
CA GLY A 538 3.89 29.02 -0.69
C GLY A 538 2.69 28.07 -0.50
N GLY A 539 2.31 27.30 -1.50
CA GLY A 539 1.22 26.33 -1.36
C GLY A 539 -0.10 26.96 -0.90
N PHE A 540 -0.68 26.45 0.19
CA PHE A 540 -1.87 27.04 0.82
C PHE A 540 -1.62 28.46 1.36
N PHE A 541 -0.39 28.80 1.68
CA PHE A 541 -0.09 30.13 2.19
C PHE A 541 -0.22 31.23 1.13
N ASP A 542 -0.19 30.86 -0.17
CA ASP A 542 -0.46 31.76 -1.29
C ASP A 542 -1.97 31.88 -1.60
N LEU A 543 -2.83 31.09 -0.95
CA LEU A 543 -4.27 31.11 -1.19
C LEU A 543 -4.90 32.40 -0.63
N LYS A 544 -5.54 33.17 -1.49
CA LYS A 544 -6.16 34.47 -1.15
C LYS A 544 -7.50 34.32 -0.44
N LYS A 545 -8.20 33.24 -0.69
CA LYS A 545 -9.53 32.91 -0.13
C LYS A 545 -9.61 31.45 0.19
N ASN A 546 -10.22 31.12 1.33
CA ASN A 546 -10.59 29.75 1.63
C ASN A 546 -11.73 29.32 0.69
N ILE A 547 -11.44 28.43 -0.24
CA ILE A 547 -12.43 27.84 -1.19
C ILE A 547 -12.43 26.34 -0.93
N PRO A 548 -13.43 25.81 -0.20
CA PRO A 548 -13.51 24.38 0.05
C PRO A 548 -13.55 23.58 -1.27
N GLY A 549 -12.83 22.47 -1.34
CA GLY A 549 -12.73 21.64 -2.53
C GLY A 549 -11.73 22.12 -3.59
N LEU A 550 -11.17 23.33 -3.49
CA LEU A 550 -10.21 23.83 -4.47
C LEU A 550 -8.93 22.99 -4.52
N ARG A 551 -8.45 22.53 -3.37
CA ARG A 551 -7.23 21.70 -3.25
C ARG A 551 -7.30 20.46 -4.15
N GLU A 552 -8.28 19.61 -3.91
CA GLU A 552 -8.41 18.31 -4.56
C GLU A 552 -8.60 18.48 -6.06
N PHE A 553 -9.28 19.56 -6.43
CA PHE A 553 -9.58 19.87 -7.80
C PHE A 553 -8.40 20.49 -8.53
N ALA A 554 -7.74 21.48 -7.94
CA ALA A 554 -6.66 22.23 -8.57
C ALA A 554 -5.45 21.36 -8.92
N LEU A 555 -5.05 20.46 -8.03
CA LEU A 555 -3.93 19.55 -8.25
C LEU A 555 -4.18 18.63 -9.45
N GLN A 556 -5.37 18.06 -9.54
CA GLN A 556 -5.73 17.20 -10.66
C GLN A 556 -5.89 17.99 -11.96
N ALA A 557 -6.56 19.14 -11.91
CA ALA A 557 -6.74 20.01 -13.10
C ALA A 557 -5.41 20.49 -13.67
N PHE A 558 -4.42 20.76 -12.80
CA PHE A 558 -3.09 21.18 -13.22
C PHE A 558 -2.28 20.00 -13.80
N LEU A 559 -2.18 18.89 -13.07
CA LEU A 559 -1.38 17.74 -13.50
C LEU A 559 -1.88 17.15 -14.83
N TYR A 560 -3.19 17.05 -14.99
CA TYR A 560 -3.82 16.59 -16.22
C TYR A 560 -4.11 17.72 -17.21
N GLY A 561 -3.70 18.94 -16.89
CA GLY A 561 -3.83 20.12 -17.75
C GLY A 561 -2.91 20.13 -18.95
N GLY A 562 -1.82 19.36 -18.91
CA GLY A 562 -0.77 19.41 -19.93
C GLY A 562 0.07 20.69 -19.84
N THR A 563 0.89 20.92 -20.86
CA THR A 563 1.72 22.12 -21.00
C THR A 563 1.42 22.82 -22.34
N ASN A 564 2.02 23.96 -22.57
CA ASN A 564 1.84 24.66 -23.86
C ASN A 564 2.34 23.85 -25.08
N ARG A 565 3.27 22.91 -24.88
CA ARG A 565 3.86 22.08 -25.95
C ARG A 565 3.33 20.67 -26.00
N TYR A 566 2.95 20.12 -24.84
CA TYR A 566 2.59 18.71 -24.70
C TYR A 566 1.19 18.56 -24.10
N GLU A 567 0.37 17.78 -24.77
CA GLU A 567 -0.92 17.36 -24.22
C GLU A 567 -0.73 16.35 -23.07
N PRO A 568 -1.72 16.18 -22.18
CA PRO A 568 -1.59 15.31 -21.00
C PRO A 568 -1.16 13.87 -21.31
N TYR A 569 -1.66 13.31 -22.42
CA TYR A 569 -1.31 11.96 -22.83
C TYR A 569 0.14 11.85 -23.32
N GLN A 570 0.70 12.90 -23.93
CA GLN A 570 2.08 12.96 -24.38
C GLN A 570 3.02 12.98 -23.18
N ILE A 571 2.71 13.80 -22.16
CA ILE A 571 3.45 13.84 -20.89
C ILE A 571 3.40 12.47 -20.20
N SER A 572 2.21 11.86 -20.12
CA SER A 572 2.08 10.52 -19.57
C SER A 572 2.89 9.48 -20.34
N SER A 573 2.96 9.60 -21.67
CA SER A 573 3.78 8.72 -22.51
C SER A 573 5.27 8.89 -22.22
N ILE A 574 5.75 10.12 -22.13
CA ILE A 574 7.16 10.44 -21.80
C ILE A 574 7.52 9.90 -20.41
N ILE A 575 6.71 10.21 -19.38
CA ILE A 575 6.89 9.74 -18.00
C ILE A 575 6.96 8.21 -17.96
N ASN A 576 6.03 7.54 -18.64
CA ASN A 576 5.99 6.09 -18.67
C ASN A 576 7.17 5.49 -19.44
N SER A 577 7.60 6.10 -20.56
CA SER A 577 8.74 5.62 -21.36
C SER A 577 10.06 5.76 -20.61
N ALA A 578 10.25 6.87 -19.93
CA ALA A 578 11.40 7.13 -19.08
C ALA A 578 11.31 6.46 -17.69
N MET A 579 10.21 5.74 -17.43
CA MET A 579 9.94 5.04 -16.16
C MET A 579 10.08 5.91 -14.92
N ILE A 580 9.62 7.12 -15.04
CA ILE A 580 9.59 8.08 -13.95
C ILE A 580 8.35 7.79 -13.10
N ASN A 581 8.55 7.57 -11.80
CA ASN A 581 7.44 7.68 -10.85
C ASN A 581 7.26 9.17 -10.58
N PHE A 582 6.19 9.77 -11.13
CA PHE A 582 5.96 11.20 -11.14
C PHE A 582 4.72 11.56 -10.33
N GLY A 583 4.83 12.52 -9.43
CA GLY A 583 3.75 13.06 -8.64
C GLY A 583 3.78 14.57 -8.52
N PHE A 584 2.60 15.17 -8.34
CA PHE A 584 2.43 16.58 -7.99
C PHE A 584 1.44 16.65 -6.84
N ASP A 585 1.85 17.21 -5.72
CA ASP A 585 1.06 17.24 -4.51
C ASP A 585 1.22 18.54 -3.70
N LEU A 586 0.47 18.60 -2.62
CA LEU A 586 0.45 19.64 -1.60
C LEU A 586 0.55 19.00 -0.21
N ALA A 587 1.37 17.95 -0.10
CA ALA A 587 1.59 17.25 1.16
C ALA A 587 2.13 18.20 2.25
N ASP A 588 3.02 19.12 1.82
CA ASP A 588 3.43 20.24 2.66
C ASP A 588 2.55 21.45 2.33
N HIS A 589 1.82 21.95 3.29
CA HIS A 589 0.89 23.06 3.08
C HIS A 589 1.56 24.37 2.63
N ASP A 590 2.88 24.48 2.75
CA ASP A 590 3.66 25.68 2.41
C ASP A 590 4.39 25.61 1.05
N ALA A 591 4.12 24.61 0.24
CA ALA A 591 4.67 24.50 -1.11
C ALA A 591 3.85 23.57 -2.02
N PHE A 592 3.83 23.84 -3.31
CA PHE A 592 3.52 22.83 -4.32
C PHE A 592 4.75 21.98 -4.55
N SER A 593 4.60 20.66 -4.62
CA SER A 593 5.71 19.74 -4.75
C SER A 593 5.58 18.83 -5.97
N PHE A 594 6.59 18.85 -6.85
CA PHE A 594 6.79 17.76 -7.80
C PHE A 594 7.74 16.74 -7.19
N ARG A 595 7.33 15.48 -7.19
CA ARG A 595 8.15 14.37 -6.69
C ARG A 595 8.45 13.38 -7.80
N GLY A 596 9.67 12.87 -7.81
CA GLY A 596 10.09 11.87 -8.78
C GLY A 596 11.03 10.82 -8.19
N THR A 597 10.88 9.58 -8.70
CA THR A 597 11.88 8.52 -8.53
C THR A 597 12.12 7.90 -9.89
N MET A 598 13.39 7.85 -10.32
CA MET A 598 13.76 7.46 -11.67
C MET A 598 15.18 6.88 -11.73
N GLY A 599 15.59 6.37 -12.88
CA GLY A 599 16.99 6.15 -13.20
C GLY A 599 17.74 7.47 -13.39
N SER A 600 19.04 7.50 -13.14
CA SER A 600 19.86 8.72 -13.28
C SER A 600 19.77 9.31 -14.69
N GLU A 601 19.70 8.46 -15.72
CA GLU A 601 19.52 8.82 -17.11
C GLU A 601 18.20 9.53 -17.44
N ALA A 602 17.18 9.40 -16.58
CA ALA A 602 15.87 10.01 -16.76
C ALA A 602 15.71 11.35 -16.03
N LEU A 603 16.75 11.83 -15.31
CA LEU A 603 16.71 13.08 -14.56
C LEU A 603 16.42 14.28 -15.47
N GLU A 604 17.04 14.34 -16.65
CA GLU A 604 16.81 15.37 -17.65
C GLU A 604 15.35 15.44 -18.07
N TYR A 605 14.71 14.31 -18.34
CA TYR A 605 13.29 14.23 -18.71
C TYR A 605 12.38 14.73 -17.58
N PHE A 606 12.66 14.32 -16.34
CA PHE A 606 11.88 14.74 -15.17
C PHE A 606 11.96 16.25 -14.96
N LEU A 607 13.17 16.80 -14.90
CA LEU A 607 13.39 18.24 -14.72
C LEU A 607 12.86 19.04 -15.92
N GLY A 608 13.02 18.53 -17.13
CA GLY A 608 12.50 19.13 -18.35
C GLY A 608 10.97 19.24 -18.35
N ILE A 609 10.25 18.18 -17.97
CA ILE A 609 8.78 18.18 -17.83
C ILE A 609 8.33 19.24 -16.81
N ILE A 610 8.99 19.29 -15.65
CA ILE A 610 8.67 20.33 -14.64
C ILE A 610 8.93 21.72 -15.19
N THR A 611 10.04 21.92 -15.89
CA THR A 611 10.41 23.20 -16.50
C THR A 611 9.36 23.66 -17.52
N GLU A 612 8.79 22.74 -18.32
CA GLU A 612 7.64 23.03 -19.21
C GLU A 612 6.41 23.48 -18.43
N TYR A 613 6.04 22.79 -17.34
CA TYR A 613 4.94 23.20 -16.48
C TYR A 613 5.14 24.59 -15.87
N LEU A 614 6.39 24.95 -15.54
CA LEU A 614 6.72 26.25 -14.90
C LEU A 614 6.95 27.37 -15.91
N HIS A 615 7.31 27.05 -17.13
CA HIS A 615 7.58 28.04 -18.16
C HIS A 615 6.29 28.71 -18.65
N LYS A 616 5.25 27.91 -18.94
CA LYS A 616 3.91 28.38 -19.37
C LYS A 616 2.85 27.39 -18.89
N PRO A 617 2.36 27.54 -17.65
CA PRO A 617 1.29 26.69 -17.13
C PRO A 617 0.03 26.82 -18.00
N THR A 618 -0.54 25.71 -18.38
CA THR A 618 -1.75 25.65 -19.22
C THR A 618 -2.76 24.70 -18.56
N ILE A 619 -4.04 25.07 -18.63
CA ILE A 619 -5.15 24.22 -18.20
C ILE A 619 -6.11 24.08 -19.36
N TYR A 620 -6.11 22.96 -20.04
CA TYR A 620 -7.04 22.66 -21.10
C TYR A 620 -8.45 22.44 -20.57
N ARG A 621 -9.46 22.95 -21.29
CA ARG A 621 -10.88 22.82 -20.87
C ARG A 621 -11.30 21.38 -20.66
N PHE A 622 -10.90 20.46 -21.54
CA PHE A 622 -11.22 19.05 -21.42
C PHE A 622 -10.64 18.43 -20.15
N SER A 623 -9.40 18.76 -19.80
CA SER A 623 -8.74 18.27 -18.61
C SER A 623 -9.41 18.80 -17.34
N TYR A 624 -9.85 20.05 -17.38
CA TYR A 624 -10.63 20.65 -16.30
C TYR A 624 -11.97 19.92 -16.10
N GLU A 625 -12.73 19.70 -17.16
CA GLU A 625 -14.00 18.97 -17.09
C GLU A 625 -13.79 17.53 -16.58
N SER A 626 -12.72 16.87 -17.00
CA SER A 626 -12.34 15.53 -16.53
C SER A 626 -11.93 15.54 -15.06
N ALA A 627 -11.21 16.56 -14.60
CA ALA A 627 -10.81 16.72 -13.20
C ALA A 627 -12.02 16.97 -12.30
N ILE A 628 -12.97 17.82 -12.71
CA ILE A 628 -14.25 17.99 -11.98
C ILE A 628 -14.96 16.65 -11.84
N MET A 629 -15.15 15.94 -12.94
CA MET A 629 -15.86 14.65 -12.91
C MET A 629 -15.13 13.64 -12.04
N GLY A 630 -13.80 13.64 -12.04
CA GLY A 630 -12.94 12.83 -11.19
C GLY A 630 -13.10 13.19 -9.71
N ALA A 631 -13.01 14.47 -9.36
CA ALA A 631 -13.13 14.96 -7.99
C ALA A 631 -14.53 14.71 -7.40
N VAL A 632 -15.58 15.02 -8.18
CA VAL A 632 -16.97 14.74 -7.77
C VAL A 632 -17.18 13.24 -7.56
N ARG A 633 -16.67 12.40 -8.47
CA ARG A 633 -16.79 10.94 -8.36
C ARG A 633 -16.04 10.41 -7.14
N TYR A 634 -14.80 10.87 -6.94
CA TYR A 634 -14.02 10.51 -5.77
C TYR A 634 -14.76 10.90 -4.49
N ARG A 635 -15.31 12.12 -4.40
CA ARG A 635 -16.05 12.56 -3.23
C ARG A 635 -17.34 11.77 -3.02
N MET A 636 -18.05 11.44 -4.07
CA MET A 636 -19.25 10.58 -3.96
C MET A 636 -18.92 9.18 -3.44
N SER A 637 -17.86 8.55 -3.97
CA SER A 637 -17.44 7.22 -3.50
C SER A 637 -16.87 7.25 -2.07
N SER A 638 -16.27 8.37 -1.66
CA SER A 638 -15.68 8.55 -0.33
C SER A 638 -16.61 9.17 0.70
N SER A 639 -17.84 9.55 0.32
CA SER A 639 -18.86 10.08 1.24
C SER A 639 -19.69 9.01 1.93
N ILE A 640 -19.33 7.75 1.74
CA ILE A 640 -19.99 6.60 2.35
C ILE A 640 -18.93 5.84 3.15
N GLY A 641 -19.17 5.68 4.44
CA GLY A 641 -18.30 4.93 5.33
C GLY A 641 -17.63 5.79 6.38
N ILE A 642 -16.94 5.12 7.28
CA ILE A 642 -16.37 5.69 8.50
C ILE A 642 -15.35 6.80 8.25
N GLN A 643 -14.65 6.77 7.12
CA GLN A 643 -13.70 7.81 6.73
C GLN A 643 -14.38 9.17 6.45
N ASP A 644 -15.63 9.17 6.05
CA ASP A 644 -16.39 10.40 5.90
C ASP A 644 -16.73 11.01 7.27
N GLY A 645 -17.08 10.16 8.24
CA GLY A 645 -17.26 10.60 9.62
C GLY A 645 -15.99 11.20 10.24
N TYR A 646 -14.82 10.64 9.92
CA TYR A 646 -13.54 11.20 10.35
C TYR A 646 -13.26 12.57 9.69
N ARG A 647 -13.62 12.76 8.41
CA ARG A 647 -13.54 14.07 7.74
C ARG A 647 -14.49 15.09 8.38
N GLU A 648 -15.67 14.68 8.80
CA GLU A 648 -16.59 15.54 9.55
C GLU A 648 -15.98 15.95 10.89
N PHE A 649 -15.26 15.05 11.57
CA PHE A 649 -14.52 15.39 12.79
C PHE A 649 -13.42 16.42 12.51
N GLN A 650 -12.65 16.26 11.44
CA GLN A 650 -11.65 17.25 11.03
C GLN A 650 -12.28 18.61 10.70
N SER A 651 -13.40 18.60 9.95
CA SER A 651 -14.15 19.84 9.66
C SER A 651 -14.66 20.51 10.94
N TYR A 652 -15.09 19.73 11.93
CA TYR A 652 -15.49 20.22 13.24
C TYR A 652 -14.32 20.82 14.03
N LEU A 653 -13.15 20.15 14.04
CA LEU A 653 -11.96 20.66 14.74
C LEU A 653 -11.54 22.04 14.22
N PHE A 654 -11.51 22.21 12.89
CA PHE A 654 -10.94 23.37 12.23
C PHE A 654 -11.99 24.32 11.62
N GLU A 655 -13.28 24.17 11.97
CA GLU A 655 -14.40 25.01 11.47
C GLU A 655 -14.40 25.14 9.92
N GLY A 656 -14.11 24.07 9.23
CA GLY A 656 -14.11 24.03 7.76
C GLY A 656 -12.92 24.74 7.09
N ASP A 657 -11.83 25.00 7.82
CA ASP A 657 -10.59 25.50 7.22
C ASP A 657 -10.11 24.57 6.11
N GLY A 658 -10.11 25.04 4.85
CA GLY A 658 -9.77 24.23 3.66
C GLY A 658 -8.34 23.70 3.62
N ARG A 659 -7.47 24.12 4.55
CA ARG A 659 -6.14 23.53 4.73
C ARG A 659 -6.23 22.15 5.38
N PHE A 660 -7.22 21.92 6.24
CA PHE A 660 -7.42 20.70 7.03
C PHE A 660 -8.74 19.99 6.72
N ALA A 661 -9.77 20.75 6.32
CA ALA A 661 -11.10 20.21 6.03
C ALA A 661 -11.28 19.91 4.53
N TRP A 662 -12.06 18.89 4.24
CA TRP A 662 -12.41 18.50 2.88
C TRP A 662 -13.65 19.22 2.38
N GLY A 663 -13.72 19.54 1.08
CA GLY A 663 -14.90 20.10 0.47
C GLY A 663 -16.10 19.15 0.47
N THR A 664 -17.31 19.69 0.55
CA THR A 664 -18.55 18.95 0.31
C THR A 664 -18.77 18.74 -1.19
N ARG A 665 -19.73 17.87 -1.56
CA ARG A 665 -20.09 17.69 -2.99
C ARG A 665 -20.46 19.01 -3.67
N ASN A 666 -21.16 19.90 -2.96
CA ASN A 666 -21.58 21.18 -3.54
C ASN A 666 -20.37 22.10 -3.75
N ASP A 667 -19.36 22.07 -2.87
CA ASP A 667 -18.17 22.90 -3.01
C ASP A 667 -17.43 22.61 -4.32
N TYR A 668 -17.31 21.34 -4.70
CA TYR A 668 -16.66 20.98 -5.97
C TYR A 668 -17.41 21.50 -7.23
N THR A 669 -18.69 21.74 -7.13
CA THR A 669 -19.50 22.23 -8.29
C THR A 669 -19.37 23.72 -8.51
N VAL A 670 -18.86 24.46 -7.52
CA VAL A 670 -18.73 25.93 -7.60
C VAL A 670 -17.28 26.39 -7.86
N VAL A 671 -16.29 25.51 -7.72
CA VAL A 671 -14.89 25.82 -8.06
C VAL A 671 -14.77 26.08 -9.56
N SER A 672 -14.18 27.21 -9.93
CA SER A 672 -13.98 27.60 -11.32
C SER A 672 -12.53 27.43 -11.79
N VAL A 673 -12.32 27.38 -13.12
CA VAL A 673 -10.94 27.39 -13.71
C VAL A 673 -10.16 28.62 -13.28
N ASN A 674 -10.85 29.75 -13.08
CA ASN A 674 -10.21 30.99 -12.65
C ASN A 674 -9.69 30.88 -11.22
N ASP A 675 -10.44 30.21 -10.32
CA ASP A 675 -9.97 29.97 -8.94
C ASP A 675 -8.68 29.14 -8.93
N VAL A 676 -8.60 28.10 -9.77
CA VAL A 676 -7.38 27.30 -9.95
C VAL A 676 -6.24 28.15 -10.49
N ARG A 677 -6.50 28.93 -11.54
CA ARG A 677 -5.48 29.79 -12.18
C ARG A 677 -4.98 30.86 -11.21
N ASP A 678 -5.88 31.56 -10.54
CA ASP A 678 -5.55 32.62 -9.60
C ASP A 678 -4.70 32.14 -8.43
N TRP A 679 -4.83 30.86 -8.05
CA TRP A 679 -3.99 30.24 -7.02
C TRP A 679 -2.63 29.79 -7.54
N LEU A 680 -2.59 29.17 -8.72
CA LEU A 680 -1.38 28.49 -9.22
C LEU A 680 -0.45 29.38 -10.05
N GLU A 681 -0.99 30.38 -10.80
CA GLU A 681 -0.22 31.12 -11.81
C GLU A 681 1.00 31.83 -11.26
N ASP A 682 0.86 32.61 -10.20
CA ASP A 682 1.94 33.39 -9.62
C ASP A 682 3.02 32.51 -8.95
N PRO A 683 2.68 31.52 -8.09
CA PRO A 683 3.68 30.59 -7.56
C PRO A 683 4.44 29.83 -8.63
N LEU A 684 3.74 29.30 -9.63
CA LEU A 684 4.38 28.52 -10.68
C LEU A 684 5.26 29.37 -11.62
N THR A 685 4.89 30.63 -11.84
CA THR A 685 5.65 31.51 -12.76
C THR A 685 6.81 32.22 -12.08
N HIS A 686 6.64 32.68 -10.86
CA HIS A 686 7.61 33.53 -10.16
C HIS A 686 8.02 33.02 -8.78
N GLY A 687 7.38 31.94 -8.30
CA GLY A 687 7.58 31.44 -6.94
C GLY A 687 9.03 31.06 -6.63
N TYR A 688 9.33 31.07 -5.35
CA TYR A 688 10.54 30.45 -4.80
C TYR A 688 10.63 28.99 -5.21
N ILE A 689 11.81 28.51 -5.62
CA ILE A 689 12.05 27.11 -5.98
C ILE A 689 13.19 26.54 -5.14
N ASP A 690 12.90 25.42 -4.47
CA ASP A 690 13.87 24.64 -3.69
C ASP A 690 13.83 23.19 -4.19
N VAL A 691 14.95 22.73 -4.76
CA VAL A 691 15.10 21.38 -5.34
C VAL A 691 15.97 20.56 -4.42
N SER A 692 15.47 19.39 -4.03
CA SER A 692 16.25 18.39 -3.29
C SER A 692 16.43 17.15 -4.15
N ILE A 693 17.67 16.67 -4.27
CA ILE A 693 18.06 15.50 -5.07
C ILE A 693 18.95 14.60 -4.22
N VAL A 694 18.59 13.31 -4.16
CA VAL A 694 19.39 12.27 -3.51
C VAL A 694 19.47 11.07 -4.45
N GLY A 695 20.65 10.51 -4.65
CA GLY A 695 20.76 9.27 -5.43
C GLY A 695 22.12 9.00 -6.05
N ASP A 696 22.14 7.94 -6.85
CA ASP A 696 23.33 7.44 -7.53
C ASP A 696 23.56 8.22 -8.84
N ILE A 697 24.01 9.42 -8.67
CA ILE A 697 24.35 10.40 -9.73
C ILE A 697 25.40 11.36 -9.19
N THR A 698 26.31 11.80 -10.03
CA THR A 698 27.36 12.73 -9.62
C THR A 698 26.84 14.16 -9.49
N LYS A 699 27.52 14.94 -8.64
CA LYS A 699 27.19 16.36 -8.45
C LYS A 699 27.27 17.14 -9.77
N GLU A 700 28.25 16.85 -10.60
CA GLU A 700 28.49 17.48 -11.89
C GLU A 700 27.32 17.23 -12.86
N GLU A 701 26.83 15.98 -12.96
CA GLU A 701 25.67 15.61 -13.77
C GLU A 701 24.39 16.32 -13.29
N VAL A 702 24.20 16.41 -11.97
CA VAL A 702 23.04 17.12 -11.41
C VAL A 702 23.09 18.61 -11.74
N ILE A 703 24.26 19.24 -11.59
CA ILE A 703 24.43 20.67 -11.92
C ILE A 703 24.19 20.89 -13.43
N GLU A 704 24.69 20.02 -14.30
CA GLU A 704 24.47 20.11 -15.74
C GLU A 704 22.98 20.05 -16.08
N ASN A 705 22.28 19.05 -15.61
CA ASN A 705 20.83 18.88 -15.80
C ASN A 705 20.04 20.08 -15.29
N MET A 706 20.36 20.54 -14.08
CA MET A 706 19.70 21.69 -13.46
C MET A 706 19.97 22.99 -14.24
N SER A 707 21.21 23.20 -14.71
CA SER A 707 21.61 24.39 -15.49
C SER A 707 20.83 24.56 -16.78
N GLN A 708 20.51 23.45 -17.44
CA GLN A 708 19.80 23.42 -18.72
C GLN A 708 18.27 23.48 -18.56
N THR A 709 17.76 23.19 -17.37
CA THR A 709 16.32 23.07 -17.07
C THR A 709 15.86 24.17 -16.10
N LEU A 710 15.65 23.86 -14.84
CA LEU A 710 15.11 24.81 -13.83
C LEU A 710 16.03 26.03 -13.64
N GLY A 711 17.35 25.87 -13.76
CA GLY A 711 18.30 26.94 -13.71
C GLY A 711 18.22 27.89 -14.91
N ALA A 712 17.67 27.44 -16.05
CA ALA A 712 17.48 28.27 -17.25
C ALA A 712 16.15 29.04 -17.24
N LEU A 713 15.29 28.85 -16.25
CA LEU A 713 14.05 29.62 -16.11
C LEU A 713 14.35 31.10 -15.81
N LYS A 714 13.37 31.98 -16.04
CA LYS A 714 13.44 33.39 -15.60
C LYS A 714 13.65 33.47 -14.10
N ASP A 715 14.15 34.62 -13.63
CA ASP A 715 14.42 34.89 -12.23
C ASP A 715 13.24 34.50 -11.32
N ARG A 716 13.55 33.74 -10.29
CA ARG A 716 12.62 33.33 -9.25
C ARG A 716 12.76 34.18 -8.00
N ARG A 717 11.75 34.21 -7.17
CA ARG A 717 11.84 34.91 -5.88
C ARG A 717 12.98 34.35 -5.05
N LEU A 718 13.78 35.27 -4.49
CA LEU A 718 14.86 34.88 -3.58
C LEU A 718 14.30 34.33 -2.26
N GLU A 719 13.13 34.78 -1.82
CA GLU A 719 12.48 34.37 -0.59
C GLU A 719 11.02 34.05 -0.85
N LYS A 720 10.43 33.20 -0.01
CA LYS A 720 8.99 32.98 0.01
C LYS A 720 8.27 34.26 0.40
N LYS A 721 7.06 34.47 -0.10
CA LYS A 721 6.18 35.55 0.38
C LYS A 721 5.99 35.42 1.90
N ASN A 722 6.02 36.51 2.58
CA ASN A 722 5.67 36.54 3.99
C ASN A 722 4.15 36.33 4.18
N THR A 723 3.78 35.13 4.57
CA THR A 723 2.41 34.65 4.73
C THR A 723 2.12 34.32 6.20
N ALA A 724 2.78 35.01 7.13
CA ALA A 724 2.64 34.78 8.57
C ALA A 724 1.18 34.61 9.06
N PRO A 725 0.20 35.41 8.58
CA PRO A 725 -1.20 35.23 9.00
C PRO A 725 -1.79 33.86 8.61
N ASN A 726 -1.31 33.26 7.50
CA ASN A 726 -1.80 31.96 7.03
C ASN A 726 -1.11 30.77 7.72
N ARG A 727 -0.15 31.01 8.61
CA ARG A 727 0.54 29.99 9.41
C ARG A 727 -0.11 29.73 10.77
N GLU A 728 -1.02 30.59 11.20
CA GLU A 728 -1.77 30.38 12.43
C GLU A 728 -2.82 29.27 12.21
N VAL A 729 -2.80 28.28 13.08
CA VAL A 729 -3.81 27.20 13.11
C VAL A 729 -4.63 27.36 14.38
N LYS A 730 -5.94 27.39 14.25
CA LYS A 730 -6.87 27.50 15.36
C LYS A 730 -7.75 26.28 15.47
N ILE A 731 -7.74 25.64 16.62
CA ILE A 731 -8.74 24.63 16.95
C ILE A 731 -9.97 25.36 17.47
N MET A 732 -11.04 25.35 16.71
CA MET A 732 -12.29 26.03 17.03
C MET A 732 -13.25 25.17 17.85
N ALA A 733 -13.08 23.84 17.76
CA ALA A 733 -13.89 22.92 18.56
C ALA A 733 -13.62 23.09 20.07
N PRO A 734 -14.67 23.23 20.89
CA PRO A 734 -14.53 23.23 22.33
C PRO A 734 -13.99 21.87 22.83
N ALA A 735 -13.29 21.89 23.97
CA ALA A 735 -12.91 20.67 24.66
C ALA A 735 -14.13 19.87 25.10
N GLY A 736 -13.95 18.56 25.22
CA GLY A 736 -14.96 17.61 25.67
C GLY A 736 -15.35 16.59 24.62
N TYR A 737 -16.39 15.85 24.94
CA TYR A 737 -16.92 14.76 24.11
C TYR A 737 -17.99 15.24 23.14
N ARG A 738 -18.00 14.67 21.92
CA ARG A 738 -19.06 14.86 20.92
C ARG A 738 -19.37 13.56 20.20
N GLN A 739 -20.65 13.37 19.91
CA GLN A 739 -21.10 12.32 18.98
C GLN A 739 -21.27 12.92 17.59
N LEU A 740 -20.69 12.26 16.60
CA LEU A 740 -20.79 12.56 15.16
C LEU A 740 -21.41 11.38 14.44
N GLU A 741 -22.07 11.67 13.34
CA GLU A 741 -22.73 10.63 12.55
C GLU A 741 -22.26 10.65 11.11
N PHE A 742 -22.11 9.48 10.51
CA PHE A 742 -21.79 9.33 9.09
C PHE A 742 -22.82 8.45 8.36
N THR A 743 -22.84 8.55 7.05
CA THR A 743 -23.66 7.65 6.21
C THR A 743 -22.82 6.43 5.84
N GLY A 744 -23.22 5.24 6.29
CA GLY A 744 -22.40 4.03 6.05
C GLY A 744 -23.01 2.78 6.64
N GLN A 745 -22.16 1.82 6.95
CA GLN A 745 -22.58 0.53 7.48
C GLN A 745 -22.95 0.62 8.95
N GLU A 746 -24.07 -0.01 9.33
CA GLU A 746 -24.68 0.09 10.66
C GLU A 746 -23.81 -0.49 11.80
N HIS A 747 -22.78 -1.25 11.48
CA HIS A 747 -21.96 -1.95 12.48
C HIS A 747 -20.53 -1.39 12.63
N GLN A 748 -20.20 -0.32 11.92
CA GLN A 748 -18.90 0.34 12.02
C GLN A 748 -19.00 1.64 12.82
N ALA A 749 -18.05 1.88 13.71
CA ALA A 749 -17.85 3.13 14.40
C ALA A 749 -16.36 3.41 14.60
N MET A 750 -16.02 4.65 14.85
CA MET A 750 -14.66 5.08 15.19
C MET A 750 -14.72 6.00 16.40
N VAL A 751 -13.73 5.89 17.25
CA VAL A 751 -13.52 6.83 18.35
C VAL A 751 -12.22 7.58 18.10
N VAL A 752 -12.26 8.89 18.32
CA VAL A 752 -11.08 9.76 18.16
C VAL A 752 -10.89 10.58 19.42
N GLY A 753 -9.67 10.59 19.93
CA GLY A 753 -9.20 11.54 20.94
C GLY A 753 -8.15 12.47 20.31
N TYR A 754 -8.23 13.77 20.59
CA TYR A 754 -7.35 14.77 19.99
C TYR A 754 -6.91 15.80 21.03
N TRP A 755 -5.60 15.97 21.20
CA TRP A 755 -4.97 16.91 22.13
C TRP A 755 -4.10 17.91 21.35
N PRO A 756 -4.59 19.12 21.07
CA PRO A 756 -3.82 20.14 20.37
C PRO A 756 -2.71 20.70 21.21
N ILE A 757 -1.63 21.11 20.54
CA ILE A 757 -0.43 21.72 21.09
C ILE A 757 -0.21 23.03 20.36
N ASN A 758 -0.31 24.16 21.08
CA ASN A 758 -0.26 25.50 20.50
C ASN A 758 0.99 26.25 21.00
N ARG A 759 2.18 25.73 20.71
CA ARG A 759 3.46 26.34 21.02
C ARG A 759 4.57 25.84 20.12
N TYR A 760 5.65 26.60 20.04
CA TYR A 760 6.86 26.16 19.34
C TYR A 760 7.45 24.92 20.03
N LEU A 761 7.86 23.95 19.21
CA LEU A 761 8.46 22.70 19.67
C LEU A 761 9.88 22.56 19.10
N THR A 762 10.83 22.32 19.99
CA THR A 762 12.20 21.92 19.61
C THR A 762 12.19 20.49 19.05
N LEU A 763 13.29 20.06 18.45
CA LEU A 763 13.43 18.65 18.00
C LEU A 763 13.29 17.66 19.18
N GLN A 764 13.89 17.97 20.34
CA GLN A 764 13.78 17.14 21.54
C GLN A 764 12.33 17.02 22.03
N ASP A 765 11.58 18.14 22.01
CA ASP A 765 10.15 18.15 22.37
C ASP A 765 9.33 17.26 21.45
N ARG A 766 9.59 17.31 20.14
CA ARG A 766 8.89 16.47 19.14
C ARG A 766 9.17 14.99 19.36
N ILE A 767 10.41 14.62 19.67
CA ILE A 767 10.77 13.23 19.98
C ILE A 767 10.08 12.80 21.29
N ALA A 768 10.07 13.65 22.32
CA ALA A 768 9.39 13.37 23.58
C ALA A 768 7.87 13.17 23.40
N LEU A 769 7.25 13.96 22.54
CA LEU A 769 5.82 13.81 22.19
C LEU A 769 5.56 12.55 21.35
N GLN A 770 6.49 12.14 20.48
CA GLN A 770 6.42 10.87 19.78
C GLN A 770 6.54 9.69 20.76
N VAL A 771 7.40 9.78 21.75
CA VAL A 771 7.49 8.78 22.84
C VAL A 771 6.19 8.75 23.64
N LEU A 772 5.62 9.90 23.99
CA LEU A 772 4.34 9.99 24.71
C LEU A 772 3.20 9.33 23.92
N SER A 773 3.10 9.60 22.61
CA SER A 773 2.08 8.96 21.77
C SER A 773 2.25 7.43 21.73
N GLY A 774 3.47 6.93 21.67
CA GLY A 774 3.73 5.49 21.71
C GLY A 774 3.32 4.83 23.04
N VAL A 775 3.50 5.54 24.17
CA VAL A 775 3.01 5.03 25.47
C VAL A 775 1.49 5.09 25.57
N ILE A 776 0.83 6.14 25.04
CA ILE A 776 -0.63 6.21 24.95
C ILE A 776 -1.17 5.03 24.13
N GLU A 777 -0.59 4.78 22.96
CA GLU A 777 -0.99 3.65 22.10
C GLU A 777 -0.87 2.33 22.85
N ARG A 778 0.21 2.11 23.55
CA ARG A 778 0.43 0.89 24.34
C ARG A 778 -0.61 0.72 25.44
N ARG A 779 -0.89 1.77 26.25
CA ARG A 779 -1.91 1.70 27.32
C ARG A 779 -3.32 1.50 26.76
N LEU A 780 -3.63 2.12 25.59
CA LEU A 780 -4.86 1.87 24.88
C LEU A 780 -4.95 0.40 24.44
N TRP A 781 -3.87 -0.13 23.86
CA TRP A 781 -3.81 -1.52 23.42
C TRP A 781 -4.01 -2.50 24.60
N GLU A 782 -3.31 -2.30 25.70
CA GLU A 782 -3.43 -3.12 26.92
C GLU A 782 -4.86 -3.05 27.48
N ARG A 783 -5.41 -1.86 27.64
CA ARG A 783 -6.73 -1.67 28.25
C ARG A 783 -7.89 -2.14 27.36
N LEU A 784 -7.84 -1.81 26.08
CA LEU A 784 -9.00 -2.00 25.19
C LEU A 784 -8.97 -3.36 24.49
N ARG A 785 -7.80 -3.81 24.09
CA ARG A 785 -7.65 -5.11 23.42
C ARG A 785 -7.49 -6.25 24.40
N GLU A 786 -6.52 -6.16 25.30
CA GLU A 786 -6.20 -7.28 26.20
C GLU A 786 -7.20 -7.44 27.33
N ASP A 787 -7.65 -6.35 27.97
CA ASP A 787 -8.58 -6.44 29.09
C ASP A 787 -10.03 -6.58 28.66
N LEU A 788 -10.46 -5.81 27.64
CA LEU A 788 -11.87 -5.69 27.24
C LEU A 788 -12.19 -6.43 25.93
N GLY A 789 -11.21 -6.65 25.05
CA GLY A 789 -11.42 -7.31 23.77
C GLY A 789 -12.40 -6.57 22.82
N VAL A 790 -12.45 -5.24 22.88
CA VAL A 790 -13.45 -4.44 22.16
C VAL A 790 -12.91 -3.71 20.92
N SER A 791 -11.60 -3.66 20.73
CA SER A 791 -10.98 -2.99 19.59
C SER A 791 -9.88 -3.85 18.99
N TYR A 792 -9.78 -3.83 17.64
CA TYR A 792 -8.75 -4.56 16.92
C TYR A 792 -7.37 -3.87 16.99
N SER A 793 -7.30 -2.58 16.67
CA SER A 793 -6.05 -1.83 16.58
C SER A 793 -6.22 -0.39 17.03
N PRO A 794 -6.14 -0.10 18.33
CA PRO A 794 -6.01 1.29 18.78
C PRO A 794 -4.68 1.85 18.28
N LYS A 795 -4.66 3.11 17.85
CA LYS A 795 -3.45 3.83 17.43
C LYS A 795 -3.40 5.18 18.10
N ALA A 796 -2.19 5.63 18.47
CA ALA A 796 -1.95 6.99 18.87
C ALA A 796 -0.72 7.56 18.16
N GLU A 797 -0.87 8.73 17.56
CA GLU A 797 0.14 9.36 16.73
C GLU A 797 0.42 10.79 17.18
N PHE A 798 1.68 11.20 17.14
CA PHE A 798 2.08 12.58 17.24
C PHE A 798 2.05 13.24 15.86
N LEU A 799 1.10 14.16 15.66
CA LEU A 799 0.94 14.92 14.42
C LEU A 799 1.76 16.20 14.49
N SER A 800 2.78 16.30 13.69
CA SER A 800 3.67 17.48 13.64
C SER A 800 3.75 18.04 12.23
N TYR A 801 3.48 19.32 12.12
CA TYR A 801 3.50 20.06 10.86
C TYR A 801 4.66 21.05 10.88
N ARG A 802 5.72 20.79 10.12
CA ARG A 802 6.89 21.69 10.09
C ARG A 802 6.58 23.09 9.55
N GLU A 803 5.56 23.22 8.72
CA GLU A 803 5.05 24.49 8.17
C GLU A 803 4.29 25.30 9.19
N TYR A 804 3.76 24.70 10.24
CA TYR A 804 3.07 25.32 11.36
C TYR A 804 3.87 25.13 12.66
N PRO A 805 4.95 25.89 12.88
CA PRO A 805 5.91 25.61 13.96
C PRO A 805 5.30 25.73 15.37
N GLU A 806 4.19 26.44 15.52
CA GLU A 806 3.47 26.63 16.79
C GLU A 806 2.24 25.72 16.91
N PHE A 807 2.09 24.74 15.98
CA PHE A 807 0.95 23.81 16.00
C PHE A 807 1.39 22.37 15.82
N ALA A 808 0.91 21.52 16.71
CA ALA A 808 1.01 20.07 16.65
C ALA A 808 -0.18 19.45 17.40
N ALA A 809 -0.30 18.13 17.39
CA ALA A 809 -1.31 17.43 18.18
C ALA A 809 -0.87 16.00 18.50
N ILE A 810 -1.45 15.42 19.54
CA ILE A 810 -1.54 13.97 19.70
C ILE A 810 -2.94 13.55 19.30
N GLU A 811 -3.06 12.52 18.47
CA GLU A 811 -4.32 11.95 18.04
C GLU A 811 -4.36 10.45 18.38
N ALA A 812 -5.43 10.00 19.01
CA ALA A 812 -5.71 8.58 19.24
C ALA A 812 -6.96 8.16 18.46
N LYS A 813 -6.88 7.03 17.73
CA LYS A 813 -7.99 6.47 16.93
C LYS A 813 -8.26 5.03 17.33
N ILE A 814 -9.53 4.68 17.45
CA ILE A 814 -9.98 3.33 17.80
C ILE A 814 -11.14 2.94 16.89
N ASP A 815 -10.97 1.86 16.13
CA ASP A 815 -12.10 1.25 15.42
C ASP A 815 -12.97 0.47 16.41
N SER A 816 -14.30 0.59 16.26
CA SER A 816 -15.26 0.04 17.21
C SER A 816 -16.59 -0.34 16.56
N SER A 817 -17.47 -0.94 17.34
CA SER A 817 -18.89 -1.03 17.03
C SER A 817 -19.65 0.17 17.61
N PRO A 818 -20.77 0.57 17.02
CA PRO A 818 -21.54 1.73 17.46
C PRO A 818 -21.98 1.68 18.94
N GLU A 819 -22.29 0.50 19.44
CA GLU A 819 -22.74 0.29 20.83
C GLU A 819 -21.63 0.54 21.85
N HIS A 820 -20.34 0.34 21.48
CA HIS A 820 -19.22 0.54 22.40
C HIS A 820 -18.49 1.89 22.20
N ALA A 821 -18.78 2.59 21.11
CA ALA A 821 -18.06 3.83 20.77
C ALA A 821 -18.15 4.92 21.86
N PRO A 822 -19.29 5.20 22.52
CA PRO A 822 -19.36 6.17 23.62
C PRO A 822 -18.48 5.79 24.82
N ASP A 823 -18.51 4.52 25.23
CA ASP A 823 -17.74 4.02 26.37
C ASP A 823 -16.23 4.05 26.09
N LEU A 824 -15.83 3.75 24.86
CA LEU A 824 -14.44 3.84 24.41
C LEU A 824 -13.94 5.29 24.34
N ALA A 825 -14.78 6.24 23.95
CA ALA A 825 -14.43 7.65 24.00
C ALA A 825 -14.16 8.12 25.44
N GLN A 826 -14.97 7.65 26.39
CA GLN A 826 -14.74 7.89 27.80
C GLN A 826 -13.44 7.22 28.29
N ALA A 827 -13.19 5.98 27.88
CA ALA A 827 -11.97 5.24 28.25
C ALA A 827 -10.69 5.93 27.78
N ILE A 828 -10.68 6.51 26.53
CA ILE A 828 -9.55 7.32 26.05
C ILE A 828 -9.27 8.50 26.98
N LEU A 829 -10.32 9.22 27.41
CA LEU A 829 -10.20 10.35 28.31
C LEU A 829 -9.72 9.94 29.71
N GLU A 830 -10.17 8.80 30.21
CA GLU A 830 -9.73 8.24 31.49
C GLU A 830 -8.24 7.83 31.48
N ILE A 831 -7.82 7.13 30.41
CA ILE A 831 -6.40 6.72 30.23
C ILE A 831 -5.51 7.96 30.15
N SER A 832 -5.88 8.96 29.36
CA SER A 832 -5.09 10.18 29.22
C SER A 832 -5.01 10.96 30.56
N LYS A 833 -6.11 11.04 31.30
CA LYS A 833 -6.15 11.64 32.63
C LYS A 833 -5.26 10.89 33.62
N ASP A 834 -5.33 9.55 33.62
CA ASP A 834 -4.47 8.72 34.48
C ASP A 834 -2.98 8.97 34.20
N ILE A 835 -2.60 9.04 32.93
CA ILE A 835 -1.22 9.40 32.53
C ILE A 835 -0.83 10.79 33.04
N ALA A 836 -1.72 11.78 32.95
CA ALA A 836 -1.47 13.14 33.38
C ALA A 836 -1.31 13.26 34.92
N GLU A 837 -2.11 12.51 35.67
CA GLU A 837 -2.15 12.59 37.14
C GLU A 837 -1.08 11.68 37.79
N ASN A 838 -0.87 10.46 37.30
CA ASN A 838 -0.02 9.47 37.92
C ASN A 838 1.35 9.33 37.24
N GLY A 839 1.48 9.88 36.02
CA GLY A 839 2.72 9.84 35.24
C GLY A 839 3.00 8.49 34.58
N LEU A 840 4.17 8.41 33.96
CA LEU A 840 4.71 7.24 33.27
C LEU A 840 5.93 6.74 34.00
N SER A 841 6.10 5.44 34.07
CA SER A 841 7.29 4.81 34.63
C SER A 841 8.49 4.90 33.67
N ASP A 842 9.71 4.83 34.21
CA ASP A 842 10.93 4.76 33.39
C ASP A 842 10.92 3.58 32.41
N ALA A 843 10.32 2.46 32.78
CA ALA A 843 10.22 1.26 31.94
C ALA A 843 9.29 1.48 30.73
N GLU A 844 8.15 2.14 30.91
CA GLU A 844 7.23 2.47 29.81
C GLU A 844 7.89 3.43 28.81
N VAL A 845 8.54 4.47 29.32
CA VAL A 845 9.24 5.46 28.49
C VAL A 845 10.42 4.79 27.75
N ALA A 846 11.21 3.97 28.42
CA ALA A 846 12.31 3.23 27.79
C ALA A 846 11.82 2.27 26.70
N GLY A 847 10.69 1.60 26.94
CA GLY A 847 10.05 0.73 25.96
C GLY A 847 9.61 1.47 24.69
N ALA A 848 9.09 2.70 24.83
CA ALA A 848 8.70 3.53 23.69
C ALA A 848 9.89 4.20 22.97
N ILE A 849 11.00 4.49 23.69
CA ILE A 849 12.23 5.04 23.09
C ILE A 849 12.96 4.03 22.21
N GLY A 850 12.97 2.75 22.59
CA GLY A 850 13.73 1.70 21.90
C GLY A 850 13.46 1.65 20.38
N PRO A 851 12.21 1.48 19.94
CA PRO A 851 11.84 1.46 18.54
C PRO A 851 12.24 2.75 17.80
N ILE A 852 12.03 3.92 18.40
CA ILE A 852 12.38 5.21 17.82
C ILE A 852 13.88 5.30 17.57
N LYS A 853 14.68 4.86 18.55
CA LYS A 853 16.15 4.88 18.45
C LYS A 853 16.66 3.98 17.31
N ILE A 854 16.14 2.78 17.20
CA ILE A 854 16.50 1.84 16.13
C ILE A 854 16.09 2.40 14.76
N LYS A 855 14.85 2.84 14.61
CA LYS A 855 14.37 3.45 13.37
C LYS A 855 15.19 4.67 12.96
N THR A 856 15.55 5.51 13.91
CA THR A 856 16.36 6.72 13.66
C THR A 856 17.76 6.37 13.18
N ARG A 857 18.41 5.35 13.73
CA ARG A 857 19.73 4.88 13.25
C ARG A 857 19.66 4.33 11.84
N GLN A 858 18.60 3.59 11.51
CA GLN A 858 18.42 3.01 10.18
C GLN A 858 17.94 4.05 9.14
N ALA A 859 17.32 5.15 9.59
CA ALA A 859 16.75 6.14 8.69
C ALA A 859 17.78 6.78 7.74
N PHE A 860 19.02 7.00 8.18
CA PHE A 860 20.11 7.50 7.34
C PHE A 860 20.58 6.51 6.25
N ARG A 861 20.10 5.27 6.28
CA ARG A 861 20.30 4.27 5.22
C ARG A 861 19.17 4.29 4.18
N SER A 862 18.29 5.30 4.20
CA SER A 862 17.19 5.48 3.27
C SER A 862 17.34 6.78 2.48
N ASN A 863 17.38 6.68 1.15
CA ASN A 863 17.38 7.87 0.29
C ASN A 863 16.10 8.71 0.45
N GLU A 864 14.99 8.08 0.81
CA GLU A 864 13.74 8.79 1.10
C GLU A 864 13.87 9.66 2.35
N PHE A 865 14.46 9.13 3.42
CA PHE A 865 14.73 9.90 4.63
C PHE A 865 15.72 11.04 4.35
N LEU A 866 16.80 10.79 3.61
CA LEU A 866 17.76 11.82 3.22
C LEU A 866 17.08 12.94 2.41
N LEU A 867 16.16 12.59 1.51
CA LEU A 867 15.41 13.55 0.72
C LEU A 867 14.42 14.35 1.56
N ASP A 868 13.56 13.68 2.34
CA ASP A 868 12.39 14.30 2.98
C ASP A 868 12.71 14.90 4.36
N PHE A 869 13.65 14.35 5.10
CA PHE A 869 14.01 14.84 6.43
C PHE A 869 15.26 15.71 6.40
N VAL A 870 16.30 15.32 5.64
CA VAL A 870 17.61 16.00 5.68
C VAL A 870 17.66 17.18 4.71
N LEU A 871 17.31 16.98 3.44
CA LEU A 871 17.49 18.00 2.39
C LEU A 871 16.27 18.91 2.20
N LYS A 872 15.07 18.37 2.34
CA LYS A 872 13.86 19.14 2.13
C LYS A 872 13.82 20.37 3.06
N ARG A 873 13.76 21.56 2.48
CA ARG A 873 13.83 22.85 3.18
C ARG A 873 15.21 23.24 3.72
N ALA A 874 16.29 22.53 3.37
CA ALA A 874 17.61 22.79 3.95
C ALA A 874 18.12 24.23 3.77
N GLN A 875 17.78 24.88 2.64
CA GLN A 875 18.12 26.29 2.40
C GLN A 875 16.98 27.27 2.78
N GLU A 876 15.76 26.76 2.93
CA GLU A 876 14.62 27.56 3.41
C GLU A 876 14.66 27.72 4.95
N LYS A 877 15.04 26.63 5.63
CA LYS A 877 15.09 26.54 7.10
C LYS A 877 16.41 25.89 7.51
N PRO A 878 17.44 26.69 7.85
CA PRO A 878 18.76 26.18 8.24
C PRO A 878 18.72 25.20 9.42
N GLU A 879 17.77 25.34 10.33
CA GLU A 879 17.52 24.42 11.44
C GLU A 879 17.24 22.97 10.97
N THR A 880 16.81 22.77 9.74
CA THR A 880 16.63 21.42 9.16
C THR A 880 17.95 20.62 9.14
N ILE A 881 19.03 21.30 8.81
CA ILE A 881 20.37 20.70 8.81
C ILE A 881 20.85 20.42 10.24
N GLU A 882 20.60 21.35 11.16
CA GLU A 882 20.93 21.19 12.59
C GLU A 882 20.18 20.01 13.20
N ASP A 883 18.89 19.91 12.90
CA ASP A 883 18.05 18.78 13.31
C ASP A 883 18.59 17.45 12.75
N ALA A 884 18.97 17.39 11.48
CA ALA A 884 19.52 16.19 10.86
C ALA A 884 20.84 15.75 11.52
N ILE A 885 21.72 16.69 11.82
CA ILE A 885 22.98 16.42 12.54
C ILE A 885 22.69 15.94 13.97
N ALA A 886 21.74 16.56 14.67
CA ALA A 886 21.35 16.17 16.02
C ALA A 886 20.77 14.73 16.04
N VAL A 887 19.95 14.40 15.03
CA VAL A 887 19.41 13.04 14.86
C VAL A 887 20.53 12.04 14.60
N LYS A 888 21.49 12.36 13.74
CA LYS A 888 22.67 11.52 13.47
C LYS A 888 23.52 11.30 14.74
N ASN A 889 23.57 12.28 15.63
CA ASN A 889 24.28 12.23 16.91
C ASN A 889 23.44 11.68 18.08
N ASP A 890 22.37 10.92 17.79
CA ASP A 890 21.54 10.21 18.78
C ASP A 890 20.83 11.15 19.79
N ILE A 891 20.26 12.25 19.33
CA ILE A 891 19.45 13.15 20.19
C ILE A 891 18.32 12.40 20.91
N VAL A 892 17.87 11.28 20.38
CA VAL A 892 16.85 10.41 21.02
C VAL A 892 17.27 9.98 22.41
N ALA A 893 18.57 9.75 22.64
CA ALA A 893 19.11 9.39 23.95
C ALA A 893 18.99 10.51 25.01
N THR A 894 18.71 11.74 24.61
CA THR A 894 18.52 12.87 25.54
C THR A 894 17.09 12.99 26.07
N VAL A 895 16.14 12.21 25.54
CA VAL A 895 14.75 12.19 25.99
C VAL A 895 14.66 11.35 27.26
N THR A 896 14.17 11.94 28.34
CA THR A 896 14.02 11.29 29.66
C THR A 896 12.55 11.15 30.04
N ALA A 897 12.27 10.24 30.97
CA ALA A 897 10.92 10.12 31.53
C ALA A 897 10.40 11.42 32.17
N GLU A 898 11.28 12.23 32.75
CA GLU A 898 10.91 13.54 33.30
C GLU A 898 10.36 14.48 32.24
N ILE A 899 11.02 14.56 31.06
CA ILE A 899 10.58 15.39 29.93
C ILE A 899 9.23 14.89 29.40
N VAL A 900 9.07 13.59 29.22
CA VAL A 900 7.83 13.00 28.70
C VAL A 900 6.68 13.20 29.69
N ASN A 901 6.93 13.02 30.98
CA ASN A 901 5.94 13.27 32.05
C ASN A 901 5.54 14.73 32.17
N ALA A 902 6.46 15.68 31.93
CA ALA A 902 6.13 17.10 31.90
C ALA A 902 5.10 17.39 30.77
N PHE A 903 5.30 16.83 29.57
CA PHE A 903 4.34 16.95 28.47
C PHE A 903 3.01 16.25 28.78
N ALA A 904 3.05 15.04 29.35
CA ALA A 904 1.84 14.32 29.73
C ALA A 904 0.98 15.14 30.67
N LYS A 905 1.60 15.71 31.74
CA LYS A 905 0.93 16.58 32.70
C LYS A 905 0.40 17.86 32.09
N GLU A 906 1.10 18.46 31.10
CA GLU A 906 0.67 19.69 30.43
C GLU A 906 -0.49 19.45 29.46
N LEU A 907 -0.47 18.34 28.72
CA LEU A 907 -1.33 18.19 27.53
C LEU A 907 -2.55 17.28 27.73
N LEU A 908 -2.42 16.22 28.54
CA LEU A 908 -3.43 15.16 28.62
C LEU A 908 -4.57 15.47 29.59
N HIS A 909 -4.86 16.75 29.82
CA HIS A 909 -6.02 17.17 30.61
C HIS A 909 -7.32 17.08 29.82
N THR A 910 -8.41 16.78 30.50
CA THR A 910 -9.76 16.75 29.91
C THR A 910 -10.16 18.08 29.28
N ASP A 911 -9.72 19.21 29.85
CA ASP A 911 -9.98 20.56 29.34
C ASP A 911 -9.22 20.85 28.03
N ASN A 912 -8.20 20.07 27.68
CA ASN A 912 -7.48 20.14 26.42
C ASN A 912 -7.91 19.05 25.41
N ALA A 913 -8.67 18.06 25.84
CA ALA A 913 -9.07 16.95 24.99
C ALA A 913 -10.32 17.25 24.15
N ARG A 914 -10.31 16.82 22.88
CA ARG A 914 -11.50 16.74 22.01
C ARG A 914 -11.70 15.29 21.68
N ALA A 915 -12.77 14.70 22.20
CA ALA A 915 -13.08 13.31 21.93
C ALA A 915 -14.37 13.19 21.10
N ALA A 916 -14.40 12.28 20.19
CA ALA A 916 -15.59 12.02 19.39
C ALA A 916 -15.86 10.51 19.25
N ALA A 917 -17.12 10.13 19.38
CA ALA A 917 -17.62 8.87 18.87
C ALA A 917 -18.31 9.12 17.51
N ILE A 918 -17.82 8.51 16.49
CA ILE A 918 -18.26 8.62 15.10
C ILE A 918 -19.06 7.36 14.78
N THR A 919 -20.38 7.50 14.68
CA THR A 919 -21.31 6.36 14.56
C THR A 919 -22.15 6.49 13.28
N PRO A 920 -22.66 5.36 12.73
CA PRO A 920 -23.52 5.43 11.55
C PRO A 920 -24.85 6.08 11.87
N LYS A 921 -25.39 6.87 10.95
CA LYS A 921 -26.80 7.27 10.98
C LYS A 921 -27.66 6.03 10.77
N PRO A 922 -28.79 5.89 11.51
CA PRO A 922 -29.75 4.89 11.19
C PRO A 922 -30.19 5.05 9.73
N TYR A 923 -29.89 4.06 8.92
CA TYR A 923 -30.16 4.12 7.49
C TYR A 923 -31.63 3.77 7.23
N ILE A 924 -32.48 4.78 7.08
CA ILE A 924 -33.88 4.57 6.68
C ILE A 924 -33.91 4.39 5.16
N GLY A 925 -33.89 3.15 4.70
CA GLY A 925 -34.52 2.78 3.42
C GLY A 925 -33.67 2.80 2.14
N LEU A 926 -32.37 2.52 2.16
CA LEU A 926 -31.57 2.40 0.91
C LEU A 926 -30.88 1.02 0.71
N PHE A 927 -30.96 0.12 1.65
CA PHE A 927 -30.57 -1.28 1.47
C PHE A 927 -31.82 -2.15 1.72
N GLN A 928 -32.39 -2.72 0.66
CA GLN A 928 -33.02 -4.01 0.85
C GLN A 928 -31.87 -4.98 1.11
N THR A 929 -31.62 -5.25 2.37
CA THR A 929 -30.82 -6.41 2.76
C THR A 929 -31.67 -7.62 2.38
N ASP A 930 -31.36 -8.25 1.25
CA ASP A 930 -31.63 -9.67 1.12
C ASP A 930 -30.77 -10.35 2.18
N THR A 931 -31.38 -10.55 3.35
CA THR A 931 -30.76 -11.20 4.51
C THR A 931 -30.62 -12.71 4.31
N ASP A 932 -30.62 -13.19 3.10
CA ASP A 932 -30.39 -14.58 2.74
C ASP A 932 -29.08 -14.74 1.95
N LEU A 933 -27.94 -14.50 2.65
CA LEU A 933 -26.69 -15.14 2.29
C LEU A 933 -26.65 -16.49 3.01
N PRO A 934 -26.59 -17.63 2.28
CA PRO A 934 -26.49 -18.95 2.87
C PRO A 934 -25.19 -19.18 3.62
#